data_01d7409db021ddf75392aba9244ad8f1
#
_entry.id   01d7409db021ddf75392aba9244ad8f1
#
_cell.length_a   1.000
_cell.length_b   1.000
_cell.length_c   1.000
_cell.angle_alpha   90.00
_cell.angle_beta   90.00
_cell.angle_gamma   90.00
#
_symmetry.space_group_name_H-M   'P 1'
#
loop_
_entity.id
_entity.type
_entity.pdbx_description
1 polymer ?
#
loop_
_entity_poly.entity_id
_entity_poly.type
_entity_poly.pdbx_seq_one_letter_code
_entity_poly.pdbx_strand_id
1 'polypeptide(L)'
;MDDILFGNNNQATINRLAKRSYRANKQRNVFVTIALFLTAFMITSVFSLGCSYFETYQMQQIRAMGTTADVAITSLSEEQYEELSRSSLVSVVGVSQRLGSIDTSGMDDALLSITWIDETEWQEHRVPTISDIHGDYPQAKNEIMLPTWALRAMGIDDPQIGMNISLSYQLGTDYQYISDEFVLSGYYTDYSASRAGNRGAAYVSELFATQTGLPFDSVSTAMISFSDDSNALRSCEKLKRKISFTESQSFEIVPIAQSNSTTIVLPLAAIIVFIIISGYLLIYNILYISISRDTQFYGQLKTIGTTKRQIKRIVRSQIFRTAVIGIPSGLIVGGIVSLGLVPFAMNMMYSSDTDLGEIVSFSPIIFAGAAIFTFFTAIIGSMKPAKIAASISPVAASRYTEANTRSYRDHKSHRTKLSRMARDNIFRNPKSAVLTFASLFLGLILFLVSAGLLSSLSPDNFVNQWGESDFALTYSISEEGNLLSDEMLQQIETMQGIENLRVTYSASPWPTMDVIYDENVFGKYIDSLDGVSGLDFSNAETRKNYTDNFWSGVYGIDSRYIEELNKTLDKPIDLTAFEKGELVVLSAMTDDEGNLLIQPGQAITVVGESGEQVFTVATGFLDADFQSGRGNERGTAPDLYISEQALEKLSGETKIFRIAFDTIDSSYDKGIMEQLQSITASSPGITILSRYEKQQEMAGYLLTSRIIAAGLSAVFLLIGIMNFINTMVVSVNTRKHEFATLESIGMTKKQIRNVLLWEGVYYWSISFLLLATLGTAIYIPIYSAFRRMVPYAAFHYPVISLLVVAAIVLLVCLATPVITFMQNVKQSVVERLRQN
;
A
#
# COMPACT_ATOMS: atom_id res chain seq x y z
N MET A 1 -52.00 -17.93 -22.32
CA MET A 1 -52.84 -17.91 -23.55
C MET A 1 -53.18 -16.48 -24.02
N ASP A 2 -52.67 -15.40 -23.42
CA ASP A 2 -53.06 -14.01 -23.70
C ASP A 2 -52.13 -13.21 -24.64
N ASP A 3 -51.18 -13.87 -25.29
CA ASP A 3 -50.18 -13.19 -26.13
C ASP A 3 -50.36 -13.36 -27.65
N ILE A 4 -51.46 -14.00 -28.10
CA ILE A 4 -51.57 -14.46 -29.52
C ILE A 4 -52.50 -13.57 -30.37
N LEU A 5 -53.35 -12.74 -29.76
CA LEU A 5 -54.44 -12.14 -30.56
C LEU A 5 -54.25 -10.67 -30.97
N PHE A 6 -53.40 -9.85 -30.45
CA PHE A 6 -53.07 -8.52 -30.99
C PHE A 6 -51.67 -8.08 -30.58
N GLY A 7 -50.74 -8.16 -31.53
CA GLY A 7 -49.42 -7.52 -31.41
C GLY A 7 -49.53 -6.01 -31.39
N ASN A 8 -50.07 -5.43 -30.30
CA ASN A 8 -50.17 -3.97 -30.17
C ASN A 8 -48.79 -3.39 -29.77
N ASN A 9 -47.92 -3.27 -30.77
CA ASN A 9 -46.56 -2.84 -30.67
C ASN A 9 -46.42 -1.31 -30.78
N ASN A 10 -47.34 -0.55 -30.13
CA ASN A 10 -47.34 0.90 -30.18
C ASN A 10 -46.24 1.52 -29.30
N GLN A 11 -44.99 1.36 -29.75
CA GLN A 11 -43.80 1.81 -29.04
C GLN A 11 -43.81 3.33 -28.80
N ALA A 12 -44.41 4.11 -29.70
CA ALA A 12 -44.50 5.55 -29.58
C ALA A 12 -45.39 5.96 -28.39
N THR A 13 -46.51 5.25 -28.20
CA THR A 13 -47.41 5.49 -27.04
C THR A 13 -46.77 5.14 -25.72
N ILE A 14 -46.07 4.00 -25.64
CA ILE A 14 -45.33 3.56 -24.45
C ILE A 14 -44.27 4.60 -24.09
N ASN A 15 -43.48 5.09 -25.06
CA ASN A 15 -42.48 6.10 -24.83
C ASN A 15 -43.05 7.46 -24.42
N ARG A 16 -44.23 7.86 -24.94
CA ARG A 16 -44.95 9.07 -24.51
C ARG A 16 -45.45 8.92 -23.06
N LEU A 17 -46.00 7.78 -22.70
CA LEU A 17 -46.45 7.45 -21.34
C LEU A 17 -45.27 7.46 -20.36
N ALA A 18 -44.17 6.82 -20.72
CA ALA A 18 -42.96 6.82 -19.93
C ALA A 18 -42.41 8.26 -19.71
N LYS A 19 -42.41 9.10 -20.76
CA LYS A 19 -41.99 10.51 -20.70
C LYS A 19 -42.91 11.36 -19.80
N ARG A 20 -44.24 11.17 -19.90
CA ARG A 20 -45.21 11.88 -19.04
C ARG A 20 -45.09 11.43 -17.60
N SER A 21 -45.01 10.13 -17.31
CA SER A 21 -44.80 9.58 -15.97
C SER A 21 -43.47 10.05 -15.37
N TYR A 22 -42.40 10.11 -16.17
CA TYR A 22 -41.11 10.68 -15.75
C TYR A 22 -41.27 12.14 -15.33
N ARG A 23 -41.93 12.97 -16.12
CA ARG A 23 -42.11 14.41 -15.79
C ARG A 23 -43.02 14.65 -14.56
N ALA A 24 -44.00 13.76 -14.34
CA ALA A 24 -44.90 13.85 -13.20
C ALA A 24 -44.22 13.51 -11.86
N ASN A 25 -43.22 12.66 -11.87
CA ASN A 25 -42.55 12.15 -10.66
C ASN A 25 -41.16 12.79 -10.45
N LYS A 26 -41.06 14.13 -10.45
CA LYS A 26 -39.79 14.89 -10.33
C LYS A 26 -38.96 14.50 -9.11
N GLN A 27 -39.54 14.47 -7.91
CA GLN A 27 -38.81 14.15 -6.68
C GLN A 27 -38.17 12.77 -6.75
N ARG A 28 -38.92 11.75 -7.18
CA ARG A 28 -38.41 10.41 -7.38
C ARG A 28 -37.23 10.37 -8.34
N ASN A 29 -37.38 11.03 -9.51
CA ASN A 29 -36.32 11.01 -10.51
C ASN A 29 -35.03 11.65 -10.00
N VAL A 30 -35.14 12.72 -9.20
CA VAL A 30 -33.99 13.35 -8.53
C VAL A 30 -33.26 12.35 -7.62
N PHE A 31 -33.98 11.62 -6.76
CA PHE A 31 -33.35 10.61 -5.88
C PHE A 31 -32.69 9.49 -6.67
N VAL A 32 -33.34 8.97 -7.73
CA VAL A 32 -32.74 7.94 -8.59
C VAL A 32 -31.52 8.48 -9.34
N THR A 33 -31.58 9.73 -9.85
CA THR A 33 -30.44 10.36 -10.52
C THR A 33 -29.27 10.56 -9.57
N ILE A 34 -29.52 11.05 -8.35
CA ILE A 34 -28.50 11.20 -7.32
C ILE A 34 -27.88 9.84 -6.94
N ALA A 35 -28.69 8.79 -6.82
CA ALA A 35 -28.17 7.45 -6.53
C ALA A 35 -27.25 6.94 -7.64
N LEU A 36 -27.64 7.10 -8.91
CA LEU A 36 -26.82 6.71 -10.05
C LEU A 36 -25.56 7.57 -10.17
N PHE A 37 -25.69 8.88 -9.92
CA PHE A 37 -24.57 9.81 -9.84
C PHE A 37 -23.56 9.37 -8.77
N LEU A 38 -24.01 9.15 -7.53
CA LEU A 38 -23.13 8.74 -6.43
C LEU A 38 -22.48 7.39 -6.69
N THR A 39 -23.21 6.44 -7.28
CA THR A 39 -22.65 5.13 -7.63
C THR A 39 -21.59 5.26 -8.71
N ALA A 40 -21.86 6.00 -9.79
CA ALA A 40 -20.90 6.23 -10.88
C ALA A 40 -19.67 7.03 -10.38
N PHE A 41 -19.90 8.10 -9.62
CA PHE A 41 -18.88 8.93 -8.99
C PHE A 41 -17.93 8.08 -8.12
N MET A 42 -18.50 7.30 -7.21
CA MET A 42 -17.74 6.45 -6.30
C MET A 42 -16.89 5.42 -7.05
N ILE A 43 -17.49 4.71 -8.01
CA ILE A 43 -16.77 3.71 -8.79
C ILE A 43 -15.63 4.37 -9.56
N THR A 44 -15.88 5.47 -10.24
CA THR A 44 -14.84 6.19 -11.01
C THR A 44 -13.72 6.67 -10.10
N SER A 45 -14.04 7.34 -8.98
CA SER A 45 -13.03 7.88 -8.07
C SER A 45 -12.19 6.77 -7.41
N VAL A 46 -12.82 5.69 -6.95
CA VAL A 46 -12.11 4.59 -6.30
C VAL A 46 -11.24 3.81 -7.28
N PHE A 47 -11.76 3.51 -8.47
CA PHE A 47 -10.99 2.79 -9.49
C PHE A 47 -9.87 3.66 -10.07
N SER A 48 -10.12 4.95 -10.31
CA SER A 48 -9.06 5.86 -10.77
C SER A 48 -7.94 5.99 -9.73
N LEU A 49 -8.28 6.17 -8.46
CA LEU A 49 -7.29 6.22 -7.38
C LEU A 49 -6.54 4.89 -7.25
N GLY A 50 -7.27 3.77 -7.27
CA GLY A 50 -6.67 2.44 -7.15
C GLY A 50 -5.75 2.08 -8.31
N CYS A 51 -6.15 2.36 -9.55
CA CYS A 51 -5.32 2.14 -10.74
C CYS A 51 -4.10 3.07 -10.74
N SER A 52 -4.30 4.36 -10.45
CA SER A 52 -3.18 5.31 -10.36
C SER A 52 -2.16 4.90 -9.29
N TYR A 53 -2.64 4.49 -8.12
CA TYR A 53 -1.76 3.97 -7.07
C TYR A 53 -0.98 2.73 -7.52
N PHE A 54 -1.67 1.79 -8.14
CA PHE A 54 -1.05 0.55 -8.61
C PHE A 54 -0.03 0.80 -9.72
N GLU A 55 -0.37 1.61 -10.72
CA GLU A 55 0.53 1.98 -11.82
C GLU A 55 1.73 2.79 -11.32
N THR A 56 1.52 3.74 -10.41
CA THR A 56 2.60 4.50 -9.78
C THR A 56 3.50 3.59 -8.96
N TYR A 57 2.92 2.70 -8.14
CA TYR A 57 3.68 1.74 -7.35
C TYR A 57 4.53 0.81 -8.22
N GLN A 58 3.96 0.26 -9.29
CA GLN A 58 4.72 -0.57 -10.24
C GLN A 58 5.84 0.21 -10.89
N MET A 59 5.55 1.43 -11.39
CA MET A 59 6.59 2.26 -12.01
C MET A 59 7.71 2.57 -11.03
N GLN A 60 7.40 2.91 -9.79
CA GLN A 60 8.40 3.21 -8.77
C GLN A 60 9.26 1.99 -8.43
N GLN A 61 8.64 0.79 -8.36
CA GLN A 61 9.40 -0.45 -8.18
C GLN A 61 10.36 -0.69 -9.35
N ILE A 62 9.87 -0.56 -10.58
CA ILE A 62 10.68 -0.70 -11.81
C ILE A 62 11.83 0.33 -11.83
N ARG A 63 11.54 1.58 -11.55
CA ARG A 63 12.53 2.66 -11.48
C ARG A 63 13.55 2.44 -10.38
N ALA A 64 13.11 2.02 -9.19
CA ALA A 64 13.99 1.74 -8.06
C ALA A 64 14.92 0.53 -8.32
N MET A 65 14.47 -0.46 -9.10
CA MET A 65 15.28 -1.62 -9.47
C MET A 65 16.19 -1.34 -10.68
N GLY A 66 15.86 -0.34 -11.49
CA GLY A 66 16.61 0.03 -12.68
C GLY A 66 16.50 -0.98 -13.84
N THR A 67 15.57 -1.94 -13.77
CA THR A 67 15.31 -2.92 -14.82
C THR A 67 13.87 -3.42 -14.77
N THR A 68 13.33 -3.85 -15.92
CA THR A 68 12.06 -4.57 -16.04
C THR A 68 12.27 -6.07 -16.21
N ALA A 69 13.52 -6.58 -16.23
CA ALA A 69 13.81 -7.99 -16.34
C ALA A 69 13.31 -8.77 -15.11
N ASP A 70 12.97 -10.04 -15.30
CA ASP A 70 12.57 -10.95 -14.21
C ASP A 70 13.77 -11.55 -13.50
N VAL A 71 14.86 -11.80 -14.24
CA VAL A 71 16.05 -12.48 -13.75
C VAL A 71 17.30 -11.94 -14.43
N ALA A 72 18.37 -11.75 -13.65
CA ALA A 72 19.72 -11.54 -14.15
C ALA A 72 20.54 -12.83 -14.01
N ILE A 73 21.25 -13.24 -15.07
CA ILE A 73 22.17 -14.38 -15.04
C ILE A 73 23.57 -13.86 -15.32
N THR A 74 24.46 -13.98 -14.33
CA THR A 74 25.85 -13.50 -14.44
C THR A 74 26.75 -14.47 -15.18
N SER A 75 27.87 -13.99 -15.70
CA SER A 75 28.93 -14.79 -16.36
C SER A 75 28.41 -15.64 -17.54
N LEU A 76 27.62 -15.02 -18.40
CA LEU A 76 26.95 -15.66 -19.52
C LEU A 76 27.95 -15.96 -20.66
N SER A 77 27.93 -17.20 -21.22
CA SER A 77 28.67 -17.50 -22.46
C SER A 77 27.85 -17.13 -23.70
N GLU A 78 28.54 -16.93 -24.85
CA GLU A 78 27.88 -16.65 -26.14
C GLU A 78 26.96 -17.80 -26.56
N GLU A 79 27.32 -19.06 -26.32
CA GLU A 79 26.50 -20.24 -26.63
C GLU A 79 25.21 -20.24 -25.83
N GLN A 80 25.28 -19.92 -24.53
CA GLN A 80 24.12 -19.82 -23.65
C GLN A 80 23.21 -18.68 -24.06
N TYR A 81 23.74 -17.55 -24.48
CA TYR A 81 22.96 -16.43 -25.00
C TYR A 81 22.11 -16.84 -26.21
N GLU A 82 22.74 -17.60 -27.17
CA GLU A 82 21.99 -18.12 -28.31
C GLU A 82 20.88 -19.12 -27.90
N GLU A 83 21.18 -20.00 -26.93
CA GLU A 83 20.19 -20.95 -26.42
C GLU A 83 19.03 -20.26 -25.70
N LEU A 84 19.28 -19.22 -24.89
CA LEU A 84 18.29 -18.39 -24.20
C LEU A 84 17.40 -17.70 -25.21
N SER A 85 17.97 -17.07 -26.24
CA SER A 85 17.24 -16.35 -27.29
C SER A 85 16.33 -17.27 -28.12
N ARG A 86 16.63 -18.58 -28.22
CA ARG A 86 15.80 -19.58 -28.90
C ARG A 86 14.78 -20.26 -27.99
N SER A 87 14.85 -20.02 -26.69
CA SER A 87 13.99 -20.67 -25.69
C SER A 87 12.57 -20.12 -25.69
N SER A 88 11.57 -20.98 -25.84
CA SER A 88 10.15 -20.58 -25.74
C SER A 88 9.70 -20.16 -24.33
N LEU A 89 10.56 -20.32 -23.33
CA LEU A 89 10.29 -19.88 -21.95
C LEU A 89 10.59 -18.40 -21.77
N VAL A 90 11.45 -17.85 -22.62
CA VAL A 90 11.94 -16.47 -22.55
C VAL A 90 11.22 -15.64 -23.60
N SER A 91 10.75 -14.45 -23.21
CA SER A 91 10.13 -13.49 -24.12
C SER A 91 11.16 -12.49 -24.64
N VAL A 92 12.06 -12.04 -23.77
CA VAL A 92 13.10 -11.04 -24.07
C VAL A 92 14.40 -11.47 -23.39
N VAL A 93 15.51 -11.34 -24.08
CA VAL A 93 16.88 -11.50 -23.57
C VAL A 93 17.66 -10.27 -23.98
N GLY A 94 18.16 -9.53 -23.01
CA GLY A 94 19.11 -8.46 -23.19
C GLY A 94 20.47 -8.82 -22.59
N VAL A 95 21.53 -8.18 -23.04
CA VAL A 95 22.88 -8.34 -22.52
C VAL A 95 23.40 -7.03 -21.95
N SER A 96 23.93 -7.12 -20.72
CA SER A 96 24.67 -6.05 -20.07
C SER A 96 26.10 -6.49 -19.81
N GLN A 97 27.09 -5.66 -20.12
CA GLN A 97 28.51 -5.89 -19.83
C GLN A 97 29.02 -4.78 -18.92
N ARG A 98 29.39 -5.15 -17.70
CA ARG A 98 30.05 -4.23 -16.78
C ARG A 98 31.56 -4.27 -17.03
N LEU A 99 32.09 -3.25 -17.70
CA LEU A 99 33.46 -3.18 -18.17
C LEU A 99 34.42 -2.63 -17.13
N GLY A 100 33.94 -1.84 -16.19
CA GLY A 100 34.78 -1.17 -15.18
C GLY A 100 34.03 -0.15 -14.35
N SER A 101 34.75 0.76 -13.72
CA SER A 101 34.19 1.85 -12.91
C SER A 101 34.95 3.17 -13.17
N ILE A 102 34.20 4.27 -13.08
CA ILE A 102 34.75 5.62 -13.15
C ILE A 102 35.27 5.99 -11.76
N ASP A 103 36.39 6.72 -11.72
CA ASP A 103 36.90 7.34 -10.49
C ASP A 103 35.94 8.45 -10.04
N THR A 104 35.29 8.18 -8.93
CA THR A 104 34.35 9.10 -8.29
C THR A 104 34.94 9.76 -7.06
N SER A 105 36.26 9.74 -6.89
CA SER A 105 36.94 10.45 -5.80
C SER A 105 36.59 11.94 -5.86
N GLY A 106 35.83 12.40 -4.86
CA GLY A 106 35.26 13.77 -4.81
C GLY A 106 33.79 13.88 -5.20
N MET A 107 33.10 12.77 -5.47
CA MET A 107 31.66 12.73 -5.71
C MET A 107 31.00 11.91 -4.59
N ASP A 108 30.52 12.57 -3.54
CA ASP A 108 29.81 12.00 -2.37
C ASP A 108 29.32 10.54 -2.55
N ASP A 109 30.13 9.54 -2.14
CA ASP A 109 29.84 8.08 -2.21
C ASP A 109 29.28 7.55 -3.55
N ALA A 110 29.50 8.25 -4.66
CA ALA A 110 28.99 7.83 -5.96
C ALA A 110 29.79 6.65 -6.52
N LEU A 111 29.10 5.64 -7.01
CA LEU A 111 29.66 4.54 -7.78
C LEU A 111 29.08 4.57 -9.20
N LEU A 112 29.93 4.88 -10.18
CA LEU A 112 29.53 4.94 -11.57
C LEU A 112 30.23 3.84 -12.37
N SER A 113 29.48 2.80 -12.76
CA SER A 113 30.02 1.70 -13.57
C SER A 113 30.08 2.08 -15.03
N ILE A 114 31.15 1.71 -15.73
CA ILE A 114 31.21 1.74 -17.20
C ILE A 114 30.52 0.48 -17.71
N THR A 115 29.44 0.67 -18.46
CA THR A 115 28.57 -0.43 -18.86
C THR A 115 28.20 -0.28 -20.34
N TRP A 116 28.31 -1.38 -21.09
CA TRP A 116 27.70 -1.50 -22.39
C TRP A 116 26.46 -2.40 -22.28
N ILE A 117 25.42 -2.05 -23.01
CA ILE A 117 24.21 -2.87 -23.13
C ILE A 117 23.78 -2.97 -24.59
N ASP A 118 23.18 -4.11 -24.94
CA ASP A 118 22.67 -4.31 -26.30
C ASP A 118 21.37 -3.54 -26.54
N GLU A 119 20.97 -3.43 -27.80
CA GLU A 119 19.74 -2.72 -28.20
C GLU A 119 18.50 -3.27 -27.47
N THR A 120 18.43 -4.57 -27.25
CA THR A 120 17.31 -5.24 -26.59
C THR A 120 17.24 -4.85 -25.12
N GLU A 121 18.36 -4.89 -24.41
CA GLU A 121 18.44 -4.48 -23.02
C GLU A 121 18.09 -2.99 -22.86
N TRP A 122 18.61 -2.14 -23.77
CA TRP A 122 18.32 -0.72 -23.75
C TRP A 122 16.83 -0.43 -23.90
N GLN A 123 16.19 -0.96 -24.97
CA GLN A 123 14.81 -0.63 -25.29
C GLN A 123 13.79 -1.30 -24.36
N GLU A 124 13.99 -2.57 -24.04
CA GLU A 124 12.96 -3.36 -23.35
C GLU A 124 13.11 -3.31 -21.81
N HIS A 125 14.35 -3.24 -21.30
CA HIS A 125 14.57 -3.31 -19.87
C HIS A 125 14.99 -1.99 -19.23
N ARG A 126 15.81 -1.16 -19.95
CA ARG A 126 16.36 0.06 -19.35
C ARG A 126 15.54 1.31 -19.60
N VAL A 127 15.15 1.60 -20.85
CA VAL A 127 14.33 2.79 -21.17
C VAL A 127 13.07 2.93 -20.32
N PRO A 128 12.32 1.87 -19.99
CA PRO A 128 11.17 1.97 -19.10
C PRO A 128 11.48 2.43 -17.67
N THR A 129 12.74 2.32 -17.24
CA THR A 129 13.16 2.62 -15.85
C THR A 129 13.71 4.03 -15.66
N ILE A 130 13.99 4.73 -16.72
CA ILE A 130 14.60 6.08 -16.76
C ILE A 130 13.65 7.10 -17.39
N SER A 131 13.96 8.38 -17.28
CA SER A 131 13.23 9.46 -17.97
C SER A 131 14.15 10.56 -18.46
N ASP A 132 13.55 11.56 -19.10
CA ASP A 132 14.26 12.76 -19.59
C ASP A 132 15.53 12.42 -20.36
N ILE A 133 15.40 11.48 -21.30
CA ILE A 133 16.50 11.04 -22.15
C ILE A 133 16.75 12.14 -23.18
N HIS A 134 17.94 12.70 -23.16
CA HIS A 134 18.42 13.70 -24.11
C HIS A 134 19.61 13.14 -24.88
N GLY A 135 19.60 13.27 -26.21
CA GLY A 135 20.62 12.71 -27.08
C GLY A 135 20.38 11.26 -27.45
N ASP A 136 21.40 10.58 -27.93
CA ASP A 136 21.34 9.22 -28.44
C ASP A 136 22.29 8.30 -27.66
N TYR A 137 21.98 7.00 -27.69
CA TYR A 137 22.86 5.96 -27.12
C TYR A 137 24.23 5.98 -27.83
N PRO A 138 25.36 5.85 -27.11
CA PRO A 138 26.71 5.93 -27.68
C PRO A 138 26.96 4.97 -28.83
N GLN A 139 27.48 5.49 -29.95
CA GLN A 139 27.84 4.70 -31.14
C GLN A 139 29.34 4.73 -31.43
N ALA A 140 29.97 5.89 -31.25
CA ALA A 140 31.40 6.02 -31.46
C ALA A 140 32.19 5.60 -30.20
N LYS A 141 33.46 5.16 -30.43
CA LYS A 141 34.32 4.67 -29.34
C LYS A 141 34.43 5.62 -28.15
N ASN A 142 34.54 6.91 -28.42
CA ASN A 142 34.75 7.95 -27.43
C ASN A 142 33.44 8.62 -26.96
N GLU A 143 32.27 8.07 -27.30
CA GLU A 143 31.00 8.57 -26.84
C GLU A 143 30.60 7.93 -25.51
N ILE A 144 29.98 8.74 -24.65
CA ILE A 144 29.48 8.30 -23.36
C ILE A 144 28.10 8.92 -23.08
N MET A 145 27.25 8.19 -22.39
CA MET A 145 25.95 8.66 -21.90
C MET A 145 25.90 8.53 -20.36
N LEU A 146 25.58 9.64 -19.68
CA LEU A 146 25.69 9.77 -18.23
C LEU A 146 24.34 10.10 -17.57
N PRO A 147 24.10 9.63 -16.33
CA PRO A 147 22.95 10.09 -15.57
C PRO A 147 23.15 11.55 -15.12
N THR A 148 22.04 12.30 -15.05
CA THR A 148 22.04 13.74 -14.69
C THR A 148 22.64 14.01 -13.32
N TRP A 149 22.46 13.10 -12.35
CA TRP A 149 23.04 13.25 -11.02
C TRP A 149 24.57 13.19 -11.06
N ALA A 150 25.15 12.30 -11.88
CA ALA A 150 26.61 12.19 -12.04
C ALA A 150 27.21 13.45 -12.69
N LEU A 151 26.55 14.00 -13.70
CA LEU A 151 26.96 15.27 -14.33
C LEU A 151 26.96 16.42 -13.33
N ARG A 152 25.93 16.50 -12.47
CA ARG A 152 25.89 17.50 -11.38
C ARG A 152 27.00 17.29 -10.35
N ALA A 153 27.27 16.05 -9.96
CA ALA A 153 28.38 15.72 -9.07
C ALA A 153 29.76 16.10 -9.66
N MET A 154 29.89 16.07 -11.00
CA MET A 154 31.07 16.57 -11.74
C MET A 154 31.08 18.10 -11.90
N GLY A 155 30.09 18.82 -11.36
CA GLY A 155 29.97 20.28 -11.48
C GLY A 155 29.38 20.75 -12.82
N ILE A 156 28.70 19.86 -13.57
CA ILE A 156 28.08 20.16 -14.86
C ILE A 156 26.57 20.29 -14.67
N ASP A 157 26.10 21.52 -14.37
CA ASP A 157 24.68 21.81 -14.12
C ASP A 157 23.85 21.95 -15.41
N ASP A 158 24.46 22.32 -16.53
CA ASP A 158 23.80 22.51 -17.84
C ASP A 158 24.51 21.67 -18.91
N PRO A 159 24.27 20.35 -18.96
CA PRO A 159 24.92 19.46 -19.90
C PRO A 159 24.49 19.70 -21.34
N GLN A 160 25.47 19.80 -22.26
CA GLN A 160 25.22 19.93 -23.68
C GLN A 160 25.75 18.73 -24.46
N ILE A 161 24.93 18.19 -25.34
CA ILE A 161 25.31 17.07 -26.22
C ILE A 161 26.49 17.52 -27.10
N GLY A 162 27.53 16.67 -27.19
CA GLY A 162 28.73 16.92 -27.95
C GLY A 162 29.84 17.60 -27.12
N MET A 163 29.62 17.92 -25.83
CA MET A 163 30.69 18.43 -24.98
C MET A 163 31.71 17.36 -24.65
N ASN A 164 32.97 17.76 -24.47
CA ASN A 164 34.03 16.85 -24.01
C ASN A 164 34.05 16.78 -22.51
N ILE A 165 34.18 15.53 -21.97
CA ILE A 165 34.28 15.24 -20.56
C ILE A 165 35.52 14.38 -20.35
N SER A 166 36.47 14.84 -19.51
CA SER A 166 37.64 14.04 -19.13
C SER A 166 37.27 13.14 -17.96
N LEU A 167 37.44 11.84 -18.12
CA LEU A 167 37.13 10.85 -17.11
C LEU A 167 38.33 9.98 -16.80
N SER A 168 38.55 9.73 -15.51
CA SER A 168 39.47 8.73 -15.01
C SER A 168 38.68 7.45 -14.68
N TYR A 169 39.12 6.29 -15.14
CA TYR A 169 38.38 5.05 -14.97
C TYR A 169 39.36 3.84 -14.93
N GLN A 170 38.83 2.72 -14.39
CA GLN A 170 39.51 1.42 -14.37
C GLN A 170 38.69 0.39 -15.11
N LEU A 171 39.33 -0.60 -15.74
CA LEU A 171 38.69 -1.68 -16.51
C LEU A 171 38.96 -3.06 -15.87
N GLY A 172 37.93 -3.89 -15.85
CA GLY A 172 38.00 -5.24 -15.27
C GLY A 172 38.36 -5.22 -13.77
N THR A 173 39.31 -6.07 -13.41
CA THR A 173 39.90 -6.16 -12.07
C THR A 173 41.25 -5.45 -11.96
N ASP A 174 41.66 -4.70 -12.99
CA ASP A 174 42.92 -3.96 -12.99
C ASP A 174 42.70 -2.63 -12.22
N TYR A 175 43.48 -2.42 -11.16
CA TYR A 175 43.37 -1.23 -10.29
C TYR A 175 44.12 -0.01 -10.86
N GLN A 176 44.54 -0.06 -12.14
CA GLN A 176 45.18 1.11 -12.78
C GLN A 176 44.13 2.03 -13.40
N TYR A 177 44.16 3.29 -13.00
CA TYR A 177 43.31 4.31 -13.60
C TYR A 177 43.85 4.79 -14.95
N ILE A 178 42.98 4.85 -15.94
CA ILE A 178 43.21 5.37 -17.29
C ILE A 178 42.43 6.65 -17.40
N SER A 179 42.99 7.71 -17.96
CA SER A 179 42.31 8.98 -18.21
C SER A 179 42.14 9.21 -19.70
N ASP A 180 40.88 9.37 -20.14
CA ASP A 180 40.54 9.64 -21.54
C ASP A 180 39.48 10.78 -21.66
N GLU A 181 39.42 11.38 -22.86
CA GLU A 181 38.38 12.35 -23.21
C GLU A 181 37.20 11.65 -23.90
N PHE A 182 36.02 11.79 -23.32
CA PHE A 182 34.75 11.33 -23.90
C PHE A 182 33.92 12.49 -24.41
N VAL A 183 33.09 12.21 -25.42
CA VAL A 183 32.09 13.13 -25.94
C VAL A 183 30.73 12.72 -25.38
N LEU A 184 30.04 13.63 -24.72
CA LEU A 184 28.69 13.37 -24.17
C LEU A 184 27.69 13.17 -25.32
N SER A 185 27.30 11.92 -25.61
CA SER A 185 26.30 11.56 -26.62
C SER A 185 24.87 11.75 -26.13
N GLY A 186 24.67 11.63 -24.82
CA GLY A 186 23.37 11.80 -24.18
C GLY A 186 23.46 11.80 -22.67
N TYR A 187 22.33 12.18 -22.06
CA TYR A 187 22.14 12.09 -20.60
C TYR A 187 20.69 11.77 -20.26
N TYR A 188 20.48 11.25 -19.06
CA TYR A 188 19.17 10.74 -18.63
C TYR A 188 18.98 10.89 -17.12
N THR A 189 17.70 10.88 -16.67
CA THR A 189 17.36 10.84 -15.25
C THR A 189 17.29 9.37 -14.80
N ASP A 190 18.18 8.99 -13.87
CA ASP A 190 18.23 7.67 -13.25
C ASP A 190 17.61 7.73 -11.86
N TYR A 191 16.61 6.89 -11.62
CA TYR A 191 15.89 6.80 -10.34
C TYR A 191 16.44 5.71 -9.41
N SER A 192 17.20 4.76 -9.92
CA SER A 192 17.80 3.69 -9.11
C SER A 192 18.91 4.20 -8.20
N ALA A 193 19.56 5.28 -8.60
CA ALA A 193 20.64 5.94 -7.85
C ALA A 193 20.21 6.35 -6.44
N SER A 194 19.03 6.92 -6.28
CA SER A 194 18.54 7.40 -4.99
C SER A 194 18.28 6.30 -3.96
N ARG A 195 18.04 5.07 -4.39
CA ARG A 195 17.87 3.92 -3.49
C ARG A 195 19.19 3.23 -3.17
N ALA A 196 20.16 3.28 -4.09
CA ALA A 196 21.42 2.56 -4.00
C ALA A 196 22.60 3.44 -3.54
N GLY A 197 22.36 4.66 -3.05
CA GLY A 197 23.42 5.58 -2.63
C GLY A 197 24.25 6.06 -3.82
N ASN A 198 23.66 6.85 -4.75
CA ASN A 198 24.34 7.41 -5.92
C ASN A 198 25.08 6.39 -6.78
N ARG A 199 24.53 5.17 -6.93
CA ARG A 199 25.08 4.13 -7.82
C ARG A 199 24.37 4.18 -9.16
N GLY A 200 25.13 4.20 -10.26
CA GLY A 200 24.57 4.26 -11.61
C GLY A 200 25.50 3.71 -12.67
N ALA A 201 25.05 3.80 -13.93
CA ALA A 201 25.80 3.35 -15.08
C ALA A 201 26.16 4.51 -16.02
N ALA A 202 27.40 4.55 -16.46
CA ALA A 202 27.85 5.31 -17.60
C ALA A 202 27.82 4.40 -18.81
N TYR A 203 26.94 4.69 -19.78
CA TYR A 203 26.84 3.83 -20.96
C TYR A 203 27.88 4.22 -22.02
N VAL A 204 28.48 3.20 -22.60
CA VAL A 204 29.48 3.32 -23.67
C VAL A 204 29.06 2.52 -24.90
N SER A 205 29.72 2.76 -26.04
CA SER A 205 29.44 2.07 -27.29
C SER A 205 29.94 0.63 -27.32
N GLU A 206 29.38 -0.19 -28.20
CA GLU A 206 29.88 -1.55 -28.52
C GLU A 206 31.34 -1.53 -28.97
N LEU A 207 31.73 -0.49 -29.72
CA LEU A 207 33.11 -0.31 -30.15
C LEU A 207 34.07 -0.11 -29.00
N PHE A 208 33.69 0.60 -27.96
CA PHE A 208 34.45 0.72 -26.73
C PHE A 208 34.56 -0.63 -26.04
N ALA A 209 33.43 -1.30 -25.80
CA ALA A 209 33.37 -2.58 -25.10
C ALA A 209 34.27 -3.64 -25.76
N THR A 210 34.19 -3.78 -27.10
CA THR A 210 35.02 -4.73 -27.86
C THR A 210 36.54 -4.46 -27.77
N GLN A 211 36.92 -3.17 -27.67
CA GLN A 211 38.31 -2.78 -27.59
C GLN A 211 38.94 -3.00 -26.20
N THR A 212 38.14 -3.17 -25.15
CA THR A 212 38.69 -3.52 -23.81
C THR A 212 39.41 -4.87 -23.80
N GLY A 213 39.05 -5.78 -24.71
CA GLY A 213 39.57 -7.14 -24.77
C GLY A 213 39.15 -8.03 -23.61
N LEU A 214 38.19 -7.59 -22.77
CA LEU A 214 37.69 -8.39 -21.65
C LEU A 214 36.87 -9.57 -22.18
N PRO A 215 37.06 -10.80 -21.63
CA PRO A 215 36.31 -11.97 -22.03
C PRO A 215 34.80 -11.79 -21.81
N PHE A 216 33.98 -12.17 -22.79
CA PHE A 216 32.54 -12.02 -22.76
C PHE A 216 31.92 -12.64 -21.48
N ASP A 217 32.31 -13.85 -21.16
CA ASP A 217 31.83 -14.64 -20.02
C ASP A 217 32.22 -14.05 -18.65
N SER A 218 33.25 -13.21 -18.60
CA SER A 218 33.70 -12.59 -17.34
C SER A 218 32.91 -11.31 -16.98
N VAL A 219 32.35 -10.61 -17.98
CA VAL A 219 31.72 -9.31 -17.79
C VAL A 219 30.24 -9.26 -18.16
N SER A 220 29.73 -10.30 -18.83
CA SER A 220 28.35 -10.30 -19.35
C SER A 220 27.34 -10.84 -18.36
N THR A 221 26.21 -10.17 -18.31
CA THR A 221 25.00 -10.56 -17.55
C THR A 221 23.84 -10.59 -18.52
N ALA A 222 23.12 -11.73 -18.59
CA ALA A 222 21.85 -11.79 -19.30
C ALA A 222 20.72 -11.25 -18.45
N MET A 223 19.98 -10.30 -18.99
CA MET A 223 18.74 -9.78 -18.41
C MET A 223 17.57 -10.42 -19.15
N ILE A 224 16.75 -11.16 -18.42
CA ILE A 224 15.73 -12.04 -19.01
C ILE A 224 14.35 -11.68 -18.51
N SER A 225 13.39 -11.57 -19.44
CA SER A 225 11.97 -11.58 -19.14
C SER A 225 11.33 -12.89 -19.61
N PHE A 226 10.52 -13.52 -18.76
CA PHE A 226 9.84 -14.76 -19.09
C PHE A 226 8.57 -14.53 -19.89
N SER A 227 8.20 -15.53 -20.71
CA SER A 227 6.91 -15.52 -21.44
C SER A 227 5.70 -15.73 -20.52
N ASP A 228 5.90 -16.27 -19.32
CA ASP A 228 4.88 -16.51 -18.29
C ASP A 228 5.29 -15.78 -17.01
N ASP A 229 4.72 -14.57 -16.84
CA ASP A 229 5.01 -13.66 -15.71
C ASP A 229 4.44 -14.16 -14.36
N SER A 230 3.77 -15.32 -14.35
CA SER A 230 3.05 -15.75 -13.15
C SER A 230 3.95 -16.23 -12.01
N ASN A 231 5.17 -16.69 -12.30
CA ASN A 231 6.14 -17.15 -11.29
C ASN A 231 7.56 -17.28 -11.84
N ALA A 232 8.39 -16.27 -11.65
CA ALA A 232 9.79 -16.22 -12.10
C ALA A 232 10.62 -17.37 -11.53
N LEU A 233 10.46 -17.75 -10.26
CA LEU A 233 11.14 -18.90 -9.65
C LEU A 233 10.92 -20.21 -10.41
N ARG A 234 9.66 -20.54 -10.73
CA ARG A 234 9.33 -21.73 -11.51
C ARG A 234 9.89 -21.70 -12.91
N SER A 235 9.90 -20.51 -13.50
CA SER A 235 10.43 -20.33 -14.86
C SER A 235 11.95 -20.47 -14.87
N CYS A 236 12.65 -19.98 -13.85
CA CYS A 236 14.06 -20.23 -13.60
C CYS A 236 14.37 -21.72 -13.45
N GLU A 237 13.61 -22.46 -12.62
CA GLU A 237 13.82 -23.90 -12.45
C GLU A 237 13.63 -24.68 -13.76
N LYS A 238 12.65 -24.31 -14.58
CA LYS A 238 12.45 -24.90 -15.91
C LYS A 238 13.59 -24.57 -16.86
N LEU A 239 14.13 -23.35 -16.77
CA LEU A 239 15.25 -22.90 -17.59
C LEU A 239 16.51 -23.66 -17.24
N LYS A 240 16.85 -23.79 -15.93
CA LYS A 240 17.98 -24.59 -15.41
C LYS A 240 17.95 -26.07 -15.83
N ARG A 241 16.78 -26.63 -16.11
CA ARG A 241 16.64 -28.02 -16.62
C ARG A 241 16.86 -28.15 -18.12
N LYS A 242 16.72 -27.04 -18.87
CA LYS A 242 16.83 -27.05 -20.33
C LYS A 242 18.19 -26.65 -20.84
N ILE A 243 18.82 -25.69 -20.17
CA ILE A 243 20.12 -25.12 -20.53
C ILE A 243 21.10 -25.50 -19.42
N SER A 244 22.29 -25.90 -19.80
CA SER A 244 23.34 -26.22 -18.86
C SER A 244 24.06 -24.97 -18.40
N PHE A 245 24.00 -24.68 -17.11
CA PHE A 245 24.71 -23.57 -16.50
C PHE A 245 25.84 -24.08 -15.63
N THR A 246 26.89 -23.28 -15.45
CA THR A 246 28.02 -23.57 -14.58
C THR A 246 27.71 -23.16 -13.14
N GLU A 247 28.40 -23.77 -12.17
CA GLU A 247 28.22 -23.44 -10.74
C GLU A 247 28.68 -22.02 -10.40
N SER A 248 29.49 -21.39 -11.22
CA SER A 248 29.94 -20.00 -11.06
C SER A 248 28.90 -18.97 -11.48
N GLN A 249 27.81 -19.39 -12.15
CA GLN A 249 26.78 -18.50 -12.65
C GLN A 249 25.70 -18.28 -11.59
N SER A 250 25.48 -17.04 -11.18
CA SER A 250 24.39 -16.70 -10.26
C SER A 250 23.11 -16.33 -11.00
N PHE A 251 21.97 -16.69 -10.39
CA PHE A 251 20.64 -16.33 -10.85
C PHE A 251 20.04 -15.35 -9.86
N GLU A 252 20.02 -14.11 -10.22
CA GLU A 252 19.50 -13.06 -9.39
C GLU A 252 18.08 -12.72 -9.83
N ILE A 253 17.07 -13.17 -9.04
CA ILE A 253 15.68 -12.90 -9.35
C ILE A 253 15.35 -11.50 -8.88
N VAL A 254 14.86 -10.67 -9.80
CA VAL A 254 14.47 -9.30 -9.48
C VAL A 254 13.28 -9.31 -8.50
N PRO A 255 13.34 -8.58 -7.38
CA PRO A 255 12.31 -8.62 -6.32
C PRO A 255 10.89 -8.32 -6.80
N ILE A 256 10.73 -7.57 -7.89
CA ILE A 256 9.42 -7.28 -8.49
C ILE A 256 8.77 -8.56 -9.01
N ALA A 257 9.54 -9.44 -9.64
CA ALA A 257 9.07 -10.72 -10.16
C ALA A 257 8.68 -11.72 -9.06
N GLN A 258 9.18 -11.53 -7.84
CA GLN A 258 8.77 -12.31 -6.66
C GLN A 258 7.53 -11.76 -5.96
N SER A 259 7.13 -10.51 -6.24
CA SER A 259 6.01 -9.92 -5.54
C SER A 259 4.73 -10.67 -5.86
N ASN A 260 4.20 -11.38 -4.85
CA ASN A 260 2.93 -12.10 -4.94
C ASN A 260 1.80 -11.09 -5.19
N SER A 261 1.44 -10.88 -6.45
CA SER A 261 0.31 -10.02 -6.86
C SER A 261 -1.00 -10.38 -6.14
N THR A 262 -1.15 -11.63 -5.69
CA THR A 262 -2.29 -12.10 -4.91
C THR A 262 -2.47 -11.35 -3.58
N THR A 263 -1.41 -10.88 -2.97
CA THR A 263 -1.44 -10.15 -1.70
C THR A 263 -2.12 -8.78 -1.86
N ILE A 264 -1.97 -8.14 -3.01
CA ILE A 264 -2.58 -6.84 -3.32
C ILE A 264 -3.93 -7.02 -4.00
N VAL A 265 -4.07 -7.99 -4.91
CA VAL A 265 -5.28 -8.22 -5.70
C VAL A 265 -6.46 -8.67 -4.84
N LEU A 266 -6.25 -9.51 -3.82
CA LEU A 266 -7.33 -10.02 -2.99
C LEU A 266 -8.04 -8.95 -2.15
N PRO A 267 -7.37 -8.05 -1.41
CA PRO A 267 -8.01 -6.93 -0.73
C PRO A 267 -8.71 -5.97 -1.70
N LEU A 268 -8.09 -5.67 -2.85
CA LEU A 268 -8.68 -4.81 -3.86
C LEU A 268 -9.98 -5.43 -4.42
N ALA A 269 -9.98 -6.71 -4.73
CA ALA A 269 -11.16 -7.44 -5.17
C ALA A 269 -12.28 -7.42 -4.10
N ALA A 270 -11.94 -7.55 -2.83
CA ALA A 270 -12.91 -7.46 -1.73
C ALA A 270 -13.56 -6.07 -1.65
N ILE A 271 -12.78 -4.99 -1.80
CA ILE A 271 -13.29 -3.61 -1.86
C ILE A 271 -14.23 -3.44 -3.07
N ILE A 272 -13.84 -3.94 -4.24
CA ILE A 272 -14.66 -3.91 -5.46
C ILE A 272 -16.00 -4.60 -5.24
N VAL A 273 -16.02 -5.83 -4.72
CA VAL A 273 -17.24 -6.58 -4.42
C VAL A 273 -18.14 -5.82 -3.45
N PHE A 274 -17.54 -5.19 -2.46
CA PHE A 274 -18.26 -4.39 -1.48
C PHE A 274 -18.92 -3.16 -2.10
N ILE A 275 -18.21 -2.45 -2.98
CA ILE A 275 -18.73 -1.31 -3.76
C ILE A 275 -19.92 -1.74 -4.62
N ILE A 276 -19.77 -2.89 -5.27
CA ILE A 276 -20.83 -3.51 -6.08
C ILE A 276 -22.11 -3.74 -5.25
N ILE A 277 -21.96 -4.37 -4.11
CA ILE A 277 -23.08 -4.68 -3.21
C ILE A 277 -23.73 -3.39 -2.69
N SER A 278 -22.93 -2.42 -2.26
CA SER A 278 -23.41 -1.13 -1.74
C SER A 278 -24.20 -0.34 -2.79
N GLY A 279 -23.65 -0.20 -4.00
CA GLY A 279 -24.31 0.47 -5.12
C GLY A 279 -25.61 -0.24 -5.55
N TYR A 280 -25.59 -1.58 -5.62
CA TYR A 280 -26.78 -2.38 -5.90
C TYR A 280 -27.88 -2.16 -4.85
N LEU A 281 -27.55 -2.22 -3.55
CA LEU A 281 -28.51 -2.04 -2.47
C LEU A 281 -29.12 -0.63 -2.49
N LEU A 282 -28.32 0.38 -2.76
CA LEU A 282 -28.77 1.77 -2.88
C LEU A 282 -29.82 1.91 -4.00
N ILE A 283 -29.45 1.48 -5.21
CA ILE A 283 -30.33 1.59 -6.38
C ILE A 283 -31.57 0.71 -6.22
N TYR A 284 -31.39 -0.54 -5.75
CA TYR A 284 -32.51 -1.46 -5.52
C TYR A 284 -33.52 -0.90 -4.51
N ASN A 285 -33.06 -0.36 -3.39
CA ASN A 285 -33.93 0.18 -2.34
C ASN A 285 -34.76 1.37 -2.85
N ILE A 286 -34.10 2.33 -3.54
CA ILE A 286 -34.77 3.50 -4.11
C ILE A 286 -35.83 3.07 -5.14
N LEU A 287 -35.47 2.15 -6.03
CA LEU A 287 -36.41 1.67 -7.06
C LEU A 287 -37.52 0.80 -6.48
N TYR A 288 -37.24 -0.03 -5.49
CA TYR A 288 -38.25 -0.87 -4.83
C TYR A 288 -39.35 -0.02 -4.18
N ILE A 289 -38.94 0.97 -3.38
CA ILE A 289 -39.88 1.87 -2.71
C ILE A 289 -40.66 2.70 -3.76
N SER A 290 -39.96 3.22 -4.76
CA SER A 290 -40.55 4.06 -5.80
C SER A 290 -41.60 3.32 -6.65
N ILE A 291 -41.29 2.12 -7.09
CA ILE A 291 -42.16 1.32 -7.93
C ILE A 291 -43.35 0.74 -7.13
N SER A 292 -43.10 0.42 -5.85
CA SER A 292 -44.17 -0.01 -4.95
C SER A 292 -45.26 1.08 -4.79
N ARG A 293 -44.86 2.34 -4.71
CA ARG A 293 -45.78 3.50 -4.67
C ARG A 293 -46.57 3.66 -5.96
N ASP A 294 -45.95 3.44 -7.12
CA ASP A 294 -46.62 3.62 -8.42
C ASP A 294 -47.49 2.38 -8.79
N THR A 295 -47.65 1.42 -7.87
CA THR A 295 -48.43 0.19 -8.13
C THR A 295 -49.86 0.48 -8.52
N GLN A 296 -50.52 1.45 -7.88
CA GLN A 296 -51.88 1.87 -8.25
C GLN A 296 -51.95 2.42 -9.69
N PHE A 297 -51.01 3.29 -10.05
CA PHE A 297 -50.92 3.80 -11.43
C PHE A 297 -50.67 2.66 -12.45
N TYR A 298 -49.82 1.72 -12.16
CA TYR A 298 -49.61 0.55 -13.05
C TYR A 298 -50.82 -0.38 -13.07
N GLY A 299 -51.56 -0.46 -11.98
CA GLY A 299 -52.86 -1.16 -11.94
C GLY A 299 -53.94 -0.50 -12.85
N GLN A 300 -54.07 0.83 -12.79
CA GLN A 300 -54.94 1.60 -13.67
C GLN A 300 -54.54 1.44 -15.16
N LEU A 301 -53.25 1.41 -15.48
CA LEU A 301 -52.79 1.13 -16.84
C LEU A 301 -53.18 -0.27 -17.31
N LYS A 302 -53.24 -1.25 -16.41
CA LYS A 302 -53.70 -2.61 -16.75
C LYS A 302 -55.24 -2.66 -17.00
N THR A 303 -56.04 -1.85 -16.32
CA THR A 303 -57.47 -1.80 -16.60
C THR A 303 -57.76 -1.27 -18.01
N ILE A 304 -56.83 -0.44 -18.56
CA ILE A 304 -56.90 0.09 -19.94
C ILE A 304 -56.24 -0.90 -20.94
N GLY A 305 -55.80 -2.11 -20.51
CA GLY A 305 -55.30 -3.15 -21.40
C GLY A 305 -53.75 -3.18 -21.57
N THR A 306 -52.97 -2.50 -20.70
CA THR A 306 -51.52 -2.54 -20.80
C THR A 306 -50.97 -3.92 -20.38
N THR A 307 -50.09 -4.51 -21.21
CA THR A 307 -49.51 -5.86 -20.94
C THR A 307 -48.36 -5.77 -19.91
N LYS A 308 -48.05 -6.91 -19.28
CA LYS A 308 -46.92 -7.04 -18.34
C LYS A 308 -45.59 -6.61 -18.98
N ARG A 309 -45.38 -6.90 -20.29
CA ARG A 309 -44.17 -6.50 -21.06
C ARG A 309 -44.10 -5.00 -21.24
N GLN A 310 -45.23 -4.35 -21.52
CA GLN A 310 -45.28 -2.89 -21.69
C GLN A 310 -45.01 -2.14 -20.39
N ILE A 311 -45.51 -2.58 -19.24
CA ILE A 311 -45.21 -1.98 -17.94
C ILE A 311 -43.71 -2.09 -17.60
N LYS A 312 -43.10 -3.29 -17.79
CA LYS A 312 -41.65 -3.43 -17.61
C LYS A 312 -40.85 -2.49 -18.51
N ARG A 313 -41.32 -2.26 -19.75
CA ARG A 313 -40.68 -1.33 -20.69
C ARG A 313 -40.81 0.12 -20.25
N ILE A 314 -41.96 0.54 -19.71
CA ILE A 314 -42.14 1.89 -19.13
C ILE A 314 -41.16 2.11 -18.00
N VAL A 315 -41.05 1.18 -17.06
CA VAL A 315 -40.10 1.27 -15.91
C VAL A 315 -38.66 1.38 -16.42
N ARG A 316 -38.25 0.48 -17.34
CA ARG A 316 -36.87 0.51 -17.91
C ARG A 316 -36.58 1.82 -18.65
N SER A 317 -37.55 2.37 -19.38
CA SER A 317 -37.39 3.65 -20.08
C SER A 317 -37.23 4.83 -19.12
N GLN A 318 -37.89 4.80 -17.96
CA GLN A 318 -37.71 5.83 -16.94
C GLN A 318 -36.29 5.74 -16.32
N ILE A 319 -35.83 4.55 -16.01
CA ILE A 319 -34.47 4.31 -15.46
C ILE A 319 -33.41 4.72 -16.47
N PHE A 320 -33.58 4.36 -17.74
CA PHE A 320 -32.67 4.79 -18.81
C PHE A 320 -32.52 6.30 -18.88
N ARG A 321 -33.63 7.05 -18.75
CA ARG A 321 -33.60 8.54 -18.75
C ARG A 321 -32.89 9.12 -17.55
N THR A 322 -33.03 8.52 -16.37
CA THR A 322 -32.27 8.94 -15.16
C THR A 322 -30.79 8.56 -15.28
N ALA A 323 -30.49 7.42 -15.88
CA ALA A 323 -29.12 6.94 -16.11
C ALA A 323 -28.34 7.84 -17.08
N VAL A 324 -28.99 8.30 -18.15
CA VAL A 324 -28.39 9.23 -19.14
C VAL A 324 -27.94 10.56 -18.50
N ILE A 325 -28.53 10.96 -17.40
CA ILE A 325 -28.12 12.16 -16.65
C ILE A 325 -27.18 11.79 -15.51
N GLY A 326 -27.57 10.82 -14.69
CA GLY A 326 -26.85 10.48 -13.46
C GLY A 326 -25.46 9.86 -13.72
N ILE A 327 -25.33 8.95 -14.68
CA ILE A 327 -24.07 8.29 -14.94
C ILE A 327 -23.03 9.27 -15.52
N PRO A 328 -23.27 10.01 -16.60
CA PRO A 328 -22.25 10.93 -17.12
C PRO A 328 -21.85 12.01 -16.13
N SER A 329 -22.81 12.56 -15.37
CA SER A 329 -22.48 13.56 -14.35
C SER A 329 -21.61 12.96 -13.21
N GLY A 330 -21.86 11.70 -12.82
CA GLY A 330 -21.04 11.00 -11.86
C GLY A 330 -19.62 10.71 -12.35
N LEU A 331 -19.49 10.30 -13.62
CA LEU A 331 -18.18 10.07 -14.26
C LEU A 331 -17.37 11.36 -14.38
N ILE A 332 -18.00 12.46 -14.83
CA ILE A 332 -17.32 13.76 -14.97
C ILE A 332 -16.81 14.26 -13.62
N VAL A 333 -17.67 14.30 -12.61
CA VAL A 333 -17.27 14.79 -11.28
C VAL A 333 -16.26 13.82 -10.64
N GLY A 334 -16.42 12.51 -10.83
CA GLY A 334 -15.44 11.51 -10.39
C GLY A 334 -14.08 11.71 -11.03
N GLY A 335 -14.04 11.96 -12.36
CA GLY A 335 -12.81 12.28 -13.07
C GLY A 335 -12.15 13.58 -12.59
N ILE A 336 -12.91 14.66 -12.39
CA ILE A 336 -12.40 15.94 -11.89
C ILE A 336 -11.81 15.77 -10.46
N VAL A 337 -12.51 15.05 -9.60
CA VAL A 337 -12.02 14.78 -8.24
C VAL A 337 -10.75 13.92 -8.28
N SER A 338 -10.68 12.94 -9.18
CA SER A 338 -9.48 12.11 -9.35
C SER A 338 -8.27 12.91 -9.83
N LEU A 339 -8.48 13.90 -10.73
CA LEU A 339 -7.40 14.82 -11.20
C LEU A 339 -6.77 15.64 -10.07
N GLY A 340 -7.53 16.00 -9.05
CA GLY A 340 -7.01 16.73 -7.90
C GLY A 340 -6.54 15.82 -6.76
N LEU A 341 -7.29 14.74 -6.50
CA LEU A 341 -7.04 13.86 -5.36
C LEU A 341 -5.85 12.93 -5.59
N VAL A 342 -5.64 12.44 -6.81
CA VAL A 342 -4.56 11.49 -7.11
C VAL A 342 -3.19 12.15 -6.97
N PRO A 343 -2.86 13.29 -7.64
CA PRO A 343 -1.58 13.95 -7.44
C PRO A 343 -1.36 14.35 -5.97
N PHE A 344 -2.39 14.93 -5.34
CA PHE A 344 -2.32 15.28 -3.92
C PHE A 344 -1.98 14.07 -3.04
N ALA A 345 -2.61 12.92 -3.31
CA ALA A 345 -2.36 11.70 -2.57
C ALA A 345 -0.94 11.15 -2.82
N MET A 346 -0.50 11.15 -4.08
CA MET A 346 0.81 10.63 -4.46
C MET A 346 1.94 11.52 -3.93
N ASN A 347 1.86 12.85 -4.14
CA ASN A 347 2.85 13.80 -3.61
C ASN A 347 3.03 13.72 -2.10
N MET A 348 1.96 13.43 -1.36
CA MET A 348 2.06 13.26 0.09
C MET A 348 2.58 11.87 0.50
N MET A 349 2.40 10.85 -0.31
CA MET A 349 2.91 9.49 -0.02
C MET A 349 4.40 9.37 -0.32
N TYR A 350 4.92 10.15 -1.24
CA TYR A 350 6.27 10.06 -1.75
C TYR A 350 7.01 11.40 -1.62
N SER A 351 6.87 12.06 -0.47
CA SER A 351 7.51 13.34 -0.15
C SER A 351 9.03 13.26 0.11
N SER A 352 9.67 12.14 -0.20
CA SER A 352 11.14 12.04 -0.18
C SER A 352 11.75 12.81 -1.36
N ASP A 353 12.96 13.30 -1.20
CA ASP A 353 13.74 14.11 -2.16
C ASP A 353 13.92 13.48 -3.56
N THR A 354 13.40 12.29 -3.76
CA THR A 354 13.45 11.54 -5.01
C THR A 354 12.12 11.61 -5.73
N ASP A 355 12.05 12.45 -6.75
CA ASP A 355 10.92 12.55 -7.67
C ASP A 355 10.87 11.31 -8.58
N LEU A 356 10.37 10.19 -8.04
CA LEU A 356 10.20 8.95 -8.78
C LEU A 356 9.10 9.02 -9.86
N GLY A 357 8.46 10.18 -10.01
CA GLY A 357 7.39 10.45 -10.95
C GLY A 357 6.04 9.88 -10.52
N GLU A 358 4.98 10.51 -10.99
CA GLU A 358 3.59 10.16 -10.69
C GLU A 358 2.83 9.78 -11.94
N ILE A 359 2.02 8.72 -11.86
CA ILE A 359 1.09 8.38 -12.93
C ILE A 359 -0.34 8.67 -12.46
N VAL A 360 -0.99 9.62 -13.12
CA VAL A 360 -2.43 9.78 -13.03
C VAL A 360 -3.08 8.93 -14.10
N SER A 361 -3.60 7.76 -13.70
CA SER A 361 -4.26 6.86 -14.64
C SER A 361 -5.63 7.40 -15.06
N PHE A 362 -5.71 7.85 -16.30
CA PHE A 362 -6.94 8.27 -17.00
C PHE A 362 -7.36 7.26 -18.06
N SER A 363 -7.20 5.97 -17.78
CA SER A 363 -7.58 4.93 -18.73
C SER A 363 -9.07 5.03 -19.08
N PRO A 364 -9.44 5.14 -20.37
CA PRO A 364 -10.83 5.12 -20.83
C PRO A 364 -11.59 3.87 -20.35
N ILE A 365 -10.88 2.79 -20.07
CA ILE A 365 -11.43 1.52 -19.57
C ILE A 365 -12.07 1.72 -18.19
N ILE A 366 -11.50 2.55 -17.32
CA ILE A 366 -12.05 2.87 -15.98
C ILE A 366 -13.42 3.52 -16.15
N PHE A 367 -13.52 4.54 -16.99
CA PHE A 367 -14.76 5.28 -17.25
C PHE A 367 -15.82 4.41 -17.93
N ALA A 368 -15.42 3.64 -18.94
CA ALA A 368 -16.31 2.70 -19.63
C ALA A 368 -16.80 1.60 -18.67
N GLY A 369 -15.90 1.02 -17.87
CA GLY A 369 -16.22 0.02 -16.86
C GLY A 369 -17.18 0.55 -15.80
N ALA A 370 -16.93 1.74 -15.25
CA ALA A 370 -17.81 2.40 -14.29
C ALA A 370 -19.20 2.70 -14.87
N ALA A 371 -19.26 3.19 -16.12
CA ALA A 371 -20.53 3.46 -16.82
C ALA A 371 -21.33 2.17 -17.04
N ILE A 372 -20.70 1.14 -17.62
CA ILE A 372 -21.30 -0.14 -17.91
C ILE A 372 -21.80 -0.78 -16.60
N PHE A 373 -20.95 -0.81 -15.59
CA PHE A 373 -21.29 -1.39 -14.29
C PHE A 373 -22.47 -0.68 -13.63
N THR A 374 -22.45 0.65 -13.54
CA THR A 374 -23.55 1.44 -12.94
C THR A 374 -24.83 1.22 -13.72
N PHE A 375 -24.76 1.17 -15.04
CA PHE A 375 -25.91 0.92 -15.90
C PHE A 375 -26.50 -0.49 -15.67
N PHE A 376 -25.66 -1.52 -15.65
CA PHE A 376 -26.11 -2.89 -15.37
C PHE A 376 -26.69 -3.02 -13.96
N THR A 377 -26.08 -2.39 -12.96
CA THR A 377 -26.59 -2.36 -11.59
C THR A 377 -27.96 -1.70 -11.51
N ALA A 378 -28.18 -0.63 -12.26
CA ALA A 378 -29.48 0.04 -12.35
C ALA A 378 -30.54 -0.88 -13.00
N ILE A 379 -30.20 -1.58 -14.08
CA ILE A 379 -31.10 -2.54 -14.73
C ILE A 379 -31.45 -3.69 -13.78
N ILE A 380 -30.44 -4.34 -13.17
CA ILE A 380 -30.63 -5.49 -12.26
C ILE A 380 -31.43 -5.06 -11.03
N GLY A 381 -31.08 -3.91 -10.42
CA GLY A 381 -31.81 -3.35 -9.29
C GLY A 381 -33.28 -3.06 -9.57
N SER A 382 -33.59 -2.76 -10.83
CA SER A 382 -34.97 -2.49 -11.28
C SER A 382 -35.78 -3.74 -11.62
N MET A 383 -35.14 -4.88 -11.88
CA MET A 383 -35.84 -6.08 -12.40
C MET A 383 -36.92 -6.63 -11.45
N LYS A 384 -36.57 -6.79 -10.16
CA LYS A 384 -37.55 -7.29 -9.15
C LYS A 384 -38.71 -6.32 -8.94
N PRO A 385 -38.47 -5.01 -8.68
CA PRO A 385 -39.56 -4.02 -8.56
C PRO A 385 -40.44 -3.95 -9.80
N ALA A 386 -39.85 -3.94 -11.01
CA ALA A 386 -40.60 -3.96 -12.27
C ALA A 386 -41.44 -5.23 -12.45
N LYS A 387 -40.96 -6.39 -11.99
CA LYS A 387 -41.68 -7.64 -11.99
C LYS A 387 -42.88 -7.59 -11.04
N ILE A 388 -42.71 -7.01 -9.85
CA ILE A 388 -43.80 -6.82 -8.86
C ILE A 388 -44.89 -5.92 -9.47
N ALA A 389 -44.54 -4.74 -9.97
CA ALA A 389 -45.48 -3.80 -10.62
C ALA A 389 -46.24 -4.48 -11.77
N ALA A 390 -45.56 -5.28 -12.58
CA ALA A 390 -46.16 -5.99 -13.71
C ALA A 390 -47.04 -7.19 -13.31
N SER A 391 -46.87 -7.77 -12.11
CA SER A 391 -47.62 -8.97 -11.68
C SER A 391 -48.94 -8.66 -10.94
N ILE A 392 -49.07 -7.47 -10.35
CA ILE A 392 -50.27 -7.11 -9.56
C ILE A 392 -51.50 -7.03 -10.44
N SER A 393 -52.60 -7.62 -9.95
CA SER A 393 -53.90 -7.57 -10.65
C SER A 393 -54.51 -6.17 -10.52
N PRO A 394 -55.37 -5.74 -11.48
CA PRO A 394 -56.04 -4.45 -11.42
C PRO A 394 -56.84 -4.22 -10.12
N VAL A 395 -57.55 -5.26 -9.70
CA VAL A 395 -58.39 -5.24 -8.46
C VAL A 395 -57.48 -5.17 -7.20
N ALA A 396 -56.39 -5.92 -7.19
CA ALA A 396 -55.43 -5.86 -6.12
C ALA A 396 -54.69 -4.51 -6.06
N ALA A 397 -54.45 -3.86 -7.23
CA ALA A 397 -53.80 -2.56 -7.31
C ALA A 397 -54.73 -1.43 -6.83
N SER A 398 -56.04 -1.49 -7.09
CA SER A 398 -56.99 -0.50 -6.59
C SER A 398 -57.26 -0.62 -5.08
N ARG A 399 -57.01 -1.82 -4.51
CA ARG A 399 -57.09 -2.07 -3.07
C ARG A 399 -55.69 -2.12 -2.41
N TYR A 400 -54.62 -1.81 -3.15
CA TYR A 400 -53.27 -1.83 -2.65
C TYR A 400 -53.06 -0.63 -1.72
N THR A 401 -53.39 -0.84 -0.47
CA THR A 401 -52.85 -0.09 0.63
C THR A 401 -51.59 -0.80 1.08
N GLU A 402 -50.45 -0.11 1.31
CA GLU A 402 -49.19 -0.70 1.82
C GLU A 402 -49.36 -1.45 3.16
N ALA A 403 -50.53 -1.37 3.73
CA ALA A 403 -50.98 -2.13 4.89
C ALA A 403 -51.48 -3.51 4.49
N ASN A 404 -50.59 -4.40 4.00
CA ASN A 404 -50.87 -5.84 4.09
C ASN A 404 -50.67 -6.26 5.55
N THR A 405 -51.75 -6.11 6.30
CA THR A 405 -51.88 -6.50 7.67
C THR A 405 -51.65 -8.01 7.79
N ARG A 406 -50.45 -8.42 8.23
CA ARG A 406 -50.37 -9.61 9.05
C ARG A 406 -51.22 -9.34 10.28
N SER A 407 -52.22 -10.20 10.49
CA SER A 407 -53.13 -10.23 11.62
C SER A 407 -52.43 -9.75 12.92
N TYR A 408 -52.84 -8.60 13.42
CA TYR A 408 -52.42 -8.08 14.69
C TYR A 408 -52.93 -9.05 15.76
N ARG A 409 -52.00 -9.76 16.40
CA ARG A 409 -52.34 -10.51 17.63
C ARG A 409 -52.67 -9.47 18.68
N ASP A 410 -53.93 -9.46 19.11
CA ASP A 410 -54.47 -8.63 20.17
C ASP A 410 -53.63 -8.79 21.46
N HIS A 411 -52.71 -7.91 21.69
CA HIS A 411 -52.08 -7.74 22.99
C HIS A 411 -52.83 -6.61 23.70
N LYS A 412 -53.71 -6.99 24.62
CA LYS A 412 -54.33 -6.10 25.58
C LYS A 412 -53.26 -5.31 26.33
N SER A 413 -53.00 -4.07 25.94
CA SER A 413 -52.05 -3.17 26.61
C SER A 413 -52.72 -1.86 26.97
N HIS A 414 -52.93 -1.69 28.22
CA HIS A 414 -53.33 -0.42 28.83
C HIS A 414 -52.13 0.56 28.87
N ARG A 415 -52.11 1.58 28.01
CA ARG A 415 -51.13 2.64 27.79
C ARG A 415 -50.14 2.40 26.64
N THR A 416 -50.43 2.88 25.48
CA THR A 416 -49.54 2.91 24.30
C THR A 416 -48.52 4.04 24.45
N LYS A 417 -47.28 3.68 24.81
CA LYS A 417 -46.14 4.62 24.76
C LYS A 417 -45.83 4.97 23.31
N LEU A 418 -45.56 6.25 22.99
CA LEU A 418 -45.20 6.76 21.65
C LEU A 418 -43.97 5.99 21.05
N SER A 419 -43.03 5.56 21.90
CA SER A 419 -41.87 4.76 21.47
C SER A 419 -42.27 3.37 20.96
N ARG A 420 -43.28 2.71 21.56
CA ARG A 420 -43.75 1.41 21.08
C ARG A 420 -44.43 1.54 19.73
N MET A 421 -45.24 2.60 19.54
CA MET A 421 -45.86 2.92 18.26
C MET A 421 -44.80 3.14 17.17
N ALA A 422 -43.70 3.85 17.47
CA ALA A 422 -42.58 4.05 16.55
C ALA A 422 -41.93 2.72 16.15
N ARG A 423 -41.63 1.81 17.09
CA ARG A 423 -41.08 0.50 16.83
C ARG A 423 -41.99 -0.32 15.92
N ASP A 424 -43.27 -0.41 16.25
CA ASP A 424 -44.26 -1.18 15.49
C ASP A 424 -44.42 -0.66 14.05
N ASN A 425 -44.31 0.66 13.87
CA ASN A 425 -44.28 1.27 12.54
C ASN A 425 -43.11 0.85 11.69
N ILE A 426 -41.87 0.81 12.25
CA ILE A 426 -40.64 0.38 11.52
C ILE A 426 -40.81 -1.06 11.04
N PHE A 427 -41.26 -1.95 11.93
CA PHE A 427 -41.32 -3.38 11.62
C PHE A 427 -42.62 -3.79 10.90
N ARG A 428 -43.51 -2.85 10.62
CA ARG A 428 -44.70 -3.10 9.79
C ARG A 428 -44.31 -3.54 8.38
N ASN A 429 -43.21 -3.02 7.83
CA ASN A 429 -42.61 -3.43 6.55
C ASN A 429 -41.20 -4.00 6.75
N PRO A 430 -41.04 -5.27 7.22
CA PRO A 430 -39.74 -5.79 7.64
C PRO A 430 -38.71 -5.82 6.50
N LYS A 431 -39.14 -6.03 5.24
CA LYS A 431 -38.22 -6.02 4.09
C LYS A 431 -37.57 -4.65 3.87
N SER A 432 -38.36 -3.58 3.95
CA SER A 432 -37.83 -2.20 3.81
C SER A 432 -36.94 -1.84 4.99
N ALA A 433 -37.33 -2.20 6.22
CA ALA A 433 -36.56 -1.95 7.42
C ALA A 433 -35.18 -2.65 7.35
N VAL A 434 -35.13 -3.94 7.01
CA VAL A 434 -33.89 -4.71 6.85
C VAL A 434 -32.97 -4.10 5.77
N LEU A 435 -33.54 -3.70 4.63
CA LEU A 435 -32.75 -3.05 3.56
C LEU A 435 -32.12 -1.73 4.02
N THR A 436 -32.87 -0.95 4.80
CA THR A 436 -32.38 0.32 5.34
C THR A 436 -31.28 0.11 6.38
N PHE A 437 -31.49 -0.84 7.32
CA PHE A 437 -30.48 -1.24 8.29
C PHE A 437 -29.21 -1.79 7.60
N ALA A 438 -29.37 -2.68 6.63
CA ALA A 438 -28.24 -3.25 5.90
C ALA A 438 -27.43 -2.18 5.16
N SER A 439 -28.10 -1.22 4.51
CA SER A 439 -27.43 -0.15 3.79
C SER A 439 -26.69 0.82 4.73
N LEU A 440 -27.32 1.19 5.86
CA LEU A 440 -26.68 2.03 6.86
C LEU A 440 -25.49 1.29 7.52
N PHE A 441 -25.69 0.03 7.85
CA PHE A 441 -24.65 -0.84 8.40
C PHE A 441 -23.45 -0.99 7.45
N LEU A 442 -23.72 -1.17 6.13
CA LEU A 442 -22.64 -1.25 5.15
C LEU A 442 -21.77 0.02 5.11
N GLY A 443 -22.39 1.19 5.15
CA GLY A 443 -21.63 2.45 5.22
C GLY A 443 -20.79 2.57 6.51
N LEU A 444 -21.40 2.19 7.64
CA LEU A 444 -20.76 2.26 8.95
C LEU A 444 -19.62 1.24 9.11
N ILE A 445 -19.76 0.02 8.59
CA ILE A 445 -18.71 -1.00 8.71
C ILE A 445 -17.46 -0.65 7.91
N LEU A 446 -17.62 -0.06 6.71
CA LEU A 446 -16.46 0.41 5.95
C LEU A 446 -15.74 1.53 6.66
N PHE A 447 -16.50 2.45 7.27
CA PHE A 447 -15.90 3.48 8.11
C PHE A 447 -15.15 2.86 9.29
N LEU A 448 -15.74 1.86 9.99
CA LEU A 448 -15.08 1.17 11.10
C LEU A 448 -13.78 0.50 10.65
N VAL A 449 -13.82 -0.25 9.54
CA VAL A 449 -12.64 -0.97 9.02
C VAL A 449 -11.56 0.01 8.61
N SER A 450 -11.87 1.01 7.79
CA SER A 450 -10.85 1.97 7.32
C SER A 450 -10.28 2.81 8.46
N ALA A 451 -11.12 3.34 9.34
CA ALA A 451 -10.66 4.12 10.49
C ALA A 451 -9.88 3.25 11.50
N GLY A 452 -10.30 2.00 11.70
CA GLY A 452 -9.65 1.06 12.60
C GLY A 452 -8.27 0.62 12.11
N LEU A 453 -8.14 0.25 10.83
CA LEU A 453 -6.85 -0.13 10.25
C LEU A 453 -5.86 1.04 10.26
N LEU A 454 -6.29 2.24 9.90
CA LEU A 454 -5.42 3.41 9.94
C LEU A 454 -5.05 3.85 11.35
N SER A 455 -5.96 3.69 12.32
CA SER A 455 -5.65 3.96 13.72
C SER A 455 -4.71 2.92 14.33
N SER A 456 -4.57 1.75 13.71
CA SER A 456 -3.62 0.71 14.14
C SER A 456 -2.19 1.01 13.70
N LEU A 457 -1.99 1.92 12.76
CA LEU A 457 -0.67 2.36 12.29
C LEU A 457 -0.22 3.55 13.14
N SER A 458 0.89 3.39 13.84
CA SER A 458 1.55 4.43 14.62
C SER A 458 2.95 4.69 14.07
N PRO A 459 3.39 5.95 13.91
CA PRO A 459 4.79 6.25 13.60
C PRO A 459 5.74 5.62 14.61
N ASP A 460 5.43 5.69 15.90
CA ASP A 460 6.26 5.13 16.97
C ASP A 460 6.47 3.61 16.81
N ASN A 461 5.38 2.87 16.54
CA ASN A 461 5.47 1.42 16.34
C ASN A 461 6.26 1.04 15.08
N PHE A 462 6.21 1.88 14.05
CA PHE A 462 6.99 1.68 12.84
C PHE A 462 8.48 1.89 13.12
N VAL A 463 8.81 2.99 13.77
CA VAL A 463 10.20 3.36 14.03
C VAL A 463 10.86 2.39 15.01
N ASN A 464 10.14 1.86 15.99
CA ASN A 464 10.63 0.83 16.93
C ASN A 464 11.13 -0.45 16.23
N GLN A 465 10.85 -0.67 14.93
CA GLN A 465 11.40 -1.78 14.15
C GLN A 465 12.73 -1.45 13.47
N TRP A 466 13.13 -0.17 13.43
CA TRP A 466 14.31 0.28 12.67
C TRP A 466 15.54 0.42 13.55
N GLY A 467 15.39 0.52 14.84
CA GLY A 467 16.48 0.66 15.79
C GLY A 467 16.00 0.92 17.21
N GLU A 468 16.84 0.58 18.18
CA GLU A 468 16.55 0.86 19.58
C GLU A 468 17.00 2.25 20.00
N SER A 469 17.97 2.88 19.27
CA SER A 469 18.49 4.21 19.56
C SER A 469 17.68 5.30 18.92
N ASP A 470 17.53 6.43 19.61
CA ASP A 470 16.88 7.61 19.06
C ASP A 470 17.73 8.30 17.98
N PHE A 471 19.07 8.26 18.14
CA PHE A 471 20.04 8.76 17.16
C PHE A 471 21.22 7.80 17.02
N ALA A 472 21.73 7.68 15.80
CA ALA A 472 22.99 7.02 15.52
C ALA A 472 23.73 7.71 14.38
N LEU A 473 25.04 7.85 14.53
CA LEU A 473 25.95 8.31 13.49
C LEU A 473 26.75 7.11 12.98
N THR A 474 26.85 6.99 11.69
CA THR A 474 27.62 5.94 11.00
C THR A 474 28.17 6.47 9.71
N TYR A 475 29.12 5.77 9.10
CA TYR A 475 29.67 6.13 7.78
C TYR A 475 29.80 4.89 6.90
N SER A 476 29.98 5.10 5.58
CA SER A 476 30.23 4.00 4.65
C SER A 476 31.67 3.50 4.81
N ILE A 477 31.85 2.16 4.81
CA ILE A 477 33.17 1.52 4.98
C ILE A 477 34.08 1.77 3.76
N SER A 478 33.52 2.19 2.62
CA SER A 478 34.27 2.46 1.39
C SER A 478 35.15 3.72 1.44
N GLU A 479 35.03 4.56 2.46
CA GLU A 479 35.81 5.78 2.58
C GLU A 479 37.13 5.58 3.38
N GLU A 480 38.24 6.04 2.81
CA GLU A 480 39.51 6.11 3.49
C GLU A 480 39.49 7.24 4.55
N GLY A 481 39.64 6.85 5.81
CA GLY A 481 39.79 7.79 6.90
C GLY A 481 38.92 7.50 8.12
N ASN A 482 39.21 8.17 9.22
CA ASN A 482 38.42 8.10 10.43
C ASN A 482 37.41 9.25 10.42
N LEU A 483 36.24 9.01 9.85
CA LEU A 483 35.20 10.06 9.71
C LEU A 483 34.56 10.41 11.05
N LEU A 484 34.37 9.43 11.95
CA LEU A 484 33.91 9.67 13.32
C LEU A 484 35.10 9.84 14.22
N SER A 485 35.39 11.08 14.60
CA SER A 485 36.56 11.39 15.45
C SER A 485 36.23 11.43 16.93
N ASP A 486 37.25 11.28 17.79
CA ASP A 486 37.13 11.45 19.23
C ASP A 486 36.64 12.84 19.62
N GLU A 487 36.96 13.86 18.83
CA GLU A 487 36.46 15.23 19.04
C GLU A 487 34.94 15.31 18.82
N MET A 488 34.40 14.64 17.79
CA MET A 488 32.95 14.53 17.58
C MET A 488 32.27 13.78 18.72
N LEU A 489 32.86 12.68 19.17
CA LEU A 489 32.35 11.94 20.30
C LEU A 489 32.26 12.82 21.55
N GLN A 490 33.33 13.58 21.89
CA GLN A 490 33.35 14.52 23.00
C GLN A 490 32.27 15.61 22.86
N GLN A 491 32.07 16.14 21.66
CA GLN A 491 31.02 17.12 21.43
C GLN A 491 29.63 16.53 21.70
N ILE A 492 29.39 15.30 21.24
CA ILE A 492 28.13 14.57 21.47
C ILE A 492 27.95 14.29 22.98
N GLU A 493 28.97 13.82 23.69
CA GLU A 493 28.93 13.56 25.13
C GLU A 493 28.54 14.78 25.98
N THR A 494 28.84 16.00 25.49
CA THR A 494 28.51 17.25 26.17
C THR A 494 27.14 17.82 25.83
N MET A 495 26.42 17.23 24.89
CA MET A 495 25.07 17.65 24.53
C MET A 495 24.09 17.47 25.69
N GLN A 496 23.16 18.44 25.83
CA GLN A 496 22.11 18.34 26.82
C GLN A 496 20.96 17.46 26.30
N GLY A 497 20.47 16.56 27.15
CA GLY A 497 19.28 15.76 26.85
C GLY A 497 19.57 14.40 26.23
N ILE A 498 20.84 13.98 26.19
CA ILE A 498 21.23 12.63 25.79
C ILE A 498 21.35 11.68 26.96
N GLU A 499 21.07 10.42 26.73
CA GLU A 499 21.30 9.31 27.66
C GLU A 499 21.71 8.05 26.88
N ASN A 500 22.18 7.02 27.56
CA ASN A 500 22.54 5.72 27.01
C ASN A 500 23.48 5.80 25.79
N LEU A 501 24.54 6.63 25.89
CA LEU A 501 25.54 6.75 24.83
C LEU A 501 26.30 5.43 24.66
N ARG A 502 26.35 4.93 23.44
CA ARG A 502 26.96 3.66 23.05
C ARG A 502 27.91 3.88 21.88
N VAL A 503 29.12 3.40 22.01
CA VAL A 503 30.12 3.52 20.96
C VAL A 503 30.51 2.13 20.44
N THR A 504 30.54 1.99 19.13
CA THR A 504 31.00 0.77 18.46
C THR A 504 32.27 1.09 17.70
N TYR A 505 33.28 0.28 17.87
CA TYR A 505 34.58 0.38 17.22
C TYR A 505 34.72 -0.70 16.16
N SER A 506 35.49 -0.45 15.11
CA SER A 506 35.88 -1.42 14.12
C SER A 506 37.39 -1.45 13.94
N ALA A 507 37.92 -2.55 13.42
CA ALA A 507 39.30 -2.61 12.95
C ALA A 507 39.51 -1.64 11.77
N SER A 508 40.74 -1.16 11.58
CA SER A 508 41.17 -0.36 10.45
C SER A 508 42.03 -1.23 9.53
N PRO A 509 41.89 -1.23 8.19
CA PRO A 509 40.88 -0.43 7.40
C PRO A 509 39.49 -1.09 7.35
N TRP A 510 39.38 -2.38 7.62
CA TRP A 510 38.12 -3.15 7.43
C TRP A 510 37.66 -3.79 8.74
N PRO A 511 36.35 -3.80 9.04
CA PRO A 511 35.79 -4.41 10.24
C PRO A 511 35.71 -5.94 10.18
N THR A 512 36.19 -6.57 9.11
CA THR A 512 36.05 -8.00 8.86
C THR A 512 37.27 -8.78 9.28
N MET A 513 37.06 -9.90 9.96
CA MET A 513 38.09 -10.84 10.34
C MET A 513 37.68 -12.27 10.02
N ASP A 514 38.70 -13.15 9.81
CA ASP A 514 38.46 -14.57 9.60
C ASP A 514 38.01 -15.23 10.90
N VAL A 515 37.04 -16.14 10.79
CA VAL A 515 36.53 -16.94 11.89
C VAL A 515 36.82 -18.42 11.57
N ILE A 516 37.45 -19.14 12.49
CA ILE A 516 37.71 -20.57 12.30
C ILE A 516 36.39 -21.33 12.38
N TYR A 517 35.99 -21.96 11.27
CA TYR A 517 34.79 -22.75 11.20
C TYR A 517 34.90 -24.02 12.05
N ASP A 518 33.91 -24.25 12.93
CA ASP A 518 33.70 -25.50 13.67
C ASP A 518 32.25 -25.96 13.47
N GLU A 519 32.05 -27.13 12.87
CA GLU A 519 30.75 -27.74 12.60
C GLU A 519 29.90 -27.88 13.88
N ASN A 520 30.49 -28.14 15.03
CA ASN A 520 29.77 -28.27 16.29
C ASN A 520 29.21 -26.94 16.81
N VAL A 521 29.82 -25.83 16.39
CA VAL A 521 29.39 -24.46 16.77
C VAL A 521 28.45 -23.89 15.71
N PHE A 522 28.84 -23.96 14.44
CA PHE A 522 28.17 -23.24 13.35
C PHE A 522 27.27 -24.12 12.48
N GLY A 523 27.28 -25.47 12.65
CA GLY A 523 26.53 -26.36 11.77
C GLY A 523 25.04 -26.03 11.65
N LYS A 524 24.36 -25.80 12.77
CA LYS A 524 22.93 -25.39 12.79
C LYS A 524 22.70 -24.02 12.16
N TYR A 525 23.66 -23.10 12.30
CA TYR A 525 23.60 -21.78 11.66
C TYR A 525 23.67 -21.93 10.15
N ILE A 526 24.61 -22.71 9.62
CA ILE A 526 24.71 -22.98 8.19
C ILE A 526 23.45 -23.69 7.66
N ASP A 527 22.93 -24.68 8.41
CA ASP A 527 21.69 -25.38 8.02
C ASP A 527 20.48 -24.41 7.95
N SER A 528 20.44 -23.38 8.79
CA SER A 528 19.37 -22.38 8.76
C SER A 528 19.45 -21.44 7.56
N LEU A 529 20.57 -21.35 6.89
CA LEU A 529 20.76 -20.56 5.68
C LEU A 529 20.32 -21.31 4.41
N ASP A 530 19.96 -22.59 4.52
CA ASP A 530 19.53 -23.41 3.37
C ASP A 530 18.29 -22.79 2.71
N GLY A 531 18.37 -22.61 1.38
CA GLY A 531 17.32 -21.90 0.63
C GLY A 531 17.29 -20.37 0.78
N VAL A 532 18.05 -19.80 1.72
CA VAL A 532 18.26 -18.35 1.83
C VAL A 532 19.38 -18.00 0.82
N SER A 533 19.15 -17.07 -0.07
CA SER A 533 20.11 -16.67 -1.12
C SER A 533 20.31 -17.70 -2.26
N GLY A 534 19.47 -18.74 -2.35
CA GLY A 534 19.53 -19.73 -3.43
C GLY A 534 20.67 -20.75 -3.32
N LEU A 535 21.38 -20.78 -2.18
CA LEU A 535 22.42 -21.77 -1.89
C LEU A 535 21.79 -23.05 -1.33
N ASP A 536 22.29 -24.19 -1.77
CA ASP A 536 21.92 -25.52 -1.28
C ASP A 536 23.04 -26.07 -0.38
N PHE A 537 22.87 -25.93 0.92
CA PHE A 537 23.84 -26.40 1.92
C PHE A 537 23.75 -27.92 2.22
N SER A 538 22.77 -28.60 1.62
CA SER A 538 22.77 -30.07 1.60
C SER A 538 23.87 -30.62 0.65
N ASN A 539 24.37 -29.81 -0.29
CA ASN A 539 25.51 -30.11 -1.13
C ASN A 539 26.81 -29.86 -0.34
N ALA A 540 27.63 -30.94 -0.20
CA ALA A 540 28.89 -30.89 0.56
C ALA A 540 29.93 -29.93 -0.05
N GLU A 541 29.92 -29.71 -1.34
CA GLU A 541 30.87 -28.82 -2.04
C GLU A 541 30.48 -27.37 -1.82
N THR A 542 29.17 -27.01 -1.94
CA THR A 542 28.64 -25.69 -1.62
C THR A 542 28.94 -25.34 -0.16
N ARG A 543 28.65 -26.27 0.77
CA ARG A 543 28.91 -26.10 2.19
C ARG A 543 30.38 -25.84 2.46
N LYS A 544 31.25 -26.65 1.86
CA LYS A 544 32.72 -26.53 2.02
C LYS A 544 33.20 -25.19 1.48
N ASN A 545 32.82 -24.80 0.26
CA ASN A 545 33.24 -23.52 -0.33
C ASN A 545 32.83 -22.33 0.49
N TYR A 546 31.65 -22.39 1.12
CA TYR A 546 31.15 -21.35 2.03
C TYR A 546 31.91 -21.30 3.34
N THR A 547 32.24 -22.44 3.90
CA THR A 547 32.95 -22.56 5.19
C THR A 547 34.48 -22.43 5.10
N ASP A 548 35.07 -22.69 3.92
CA ASP A 548 36.50 -22.45 3.68
C ASP A 548 36.81 -20.92 3.65
N ASN A 549 35.80 -20.07 3.38
CA ASN A 549 35.88 -18.61 3.41
C ASN A 549 34.98 -18.08 4.51
N PHE A 550 35.25 -18.46 5.75
CA PHE A 550 34.36 -18.13 6.87
C PHE A 550 34.89 -16.92 7.63
N TRP A 551 34.22 -15.76 7.43
CA TRP A 551 34.58 -14.48 7.95
C TRP A 551 33.38 -13.73 8.53
N SER A 552 33.62 -12.79 9.42
CA SER A 552 32.60 -12.02 10.09
C SER A 552 32.99 -10.57 10.27
N GLY A 553 31.98 -9.70 10.41
CA GLY A 553 32.16 -8.39 11.03
C GLY A 553 32.51 -8.56 12.51
N VAL A 554 33.64 -8.01 12.92
CA VAL A 554 34.11 -8.03 14.33
C VAL A 554 34.14 -6.61 14.84
N TYR A 555 33.32 -6.33 15.86
CA TYR A 555 33.15 -5.00 16.39
C TYR A 555 33.54 -4.96 17.87
N GLY A 556 34.27 -3.90 18.27
CA GLY A 556 34.50 -3.55 19.66
C GLY A 556 33.33 -2.78 20.22
N ILE A 557 32.85 -3.14 21.39
CA ILE A 557 31.84 -2.39 22.13
C ILE A 557 32.32 -2.07 23.52
N ASP A 558 31.88 -0.93 24.06
CA ASP A 558 32.23 -0.53 25.42
C ASP A 558 31.36 -1.27 26.48
N SER A 559 31.78 -1.21 27.72
CA SER A 559 31.09 -1.89 28.84
C SER A 559 29.70 -1.33 29.09
N ARG A 560 29.44 -0.06 28.76
CA ARG A 560 28.10 0.58 28.87
C ARG A 560 27.07 -0.17 28.03
N TYR A 561 27.50 -0.68 26.86
CA TYR A 561 26.64 -1.46 26.00
C TYR A 561 26.20 -2.78 26.66
N ILE A 562 27.13 -3.46 27.29
CA ILE A 562 26.86 -4.72 28.03
C ILE A 562 26.01 -4.45 29.26
N GLU A 563 26.21 -3.34 29.96
CA GLU A 563 25.37 -2.94 31.11
C GLU A 563 23.90 -2.74 30.67
N GLU A 564 23.68 -2.12 29.52
CA GLU A 564 22.33 -1.93 28.98
C GLU A 564 21.72 -3.28 28.59
N LEU A 565 22.45 -4.09 27.83
CA LEU A 565 22.03 -5.44 27.45
C LEU A 565 21.69 -6.32 28.67
N ASN A 566 22.46 -6.21 29.72
CA ASN A 566 22.24 -6.95 30.97
C ASN A 566 20.90 -6.61 31.67
N LYS A 567 20.29 -5.47 31.40
CA LYS A 567 18.94 -5.14 31.90
C LYS A 567 17.85 -6.00 31.26
N THR A 568 18.09 -6.53 30.09
CA THR A 568 17.12 -7.34 29.32
C THR A 568 17.38 -8.84 29.38
N LEU A 569 18.56 -9.24 29.82
CA LEU A 569 18.97 -10.64 29.86
C LEU A 569 18.58 -11.34 31.19
N ASP A 570 18.04 -12.54 31.08
CA ASP A 570 17.78 -13.41 32.25
C ASP A 570 19.07 -13.79 33.02
N LYS A 571 20.17 -13.90 32.27
CA LYS A 571 21.50 -14.16 32.81
C LYS A 571 22.44 -13.04 32.40
N PRO A 572 22.82 -12.13 33.29
CA PRO A 572 23.73 -11.04 32.97
C PRO A 572 25.12 -11.55 32.57
N ILE A 573 25.72 -10.88 31.61
CA ILE A 573 27.09 -11.11 31.11
C ILE A 573 28.05 -10.58 32.19
N ASP A 574 29.10 -11.33 32.47
CA ASP A 574 30.19 -10.87 33.37
C ASP A 574 31.00 -9.79 32.66
N LEU A 575 30.83 -8.53 33.10
CA LEU A 575 31.53 -7.38 32.58
C LEU A 575 33.07 -7.52 32.67
N THR A 576 33.58 -8.08 33.76
CA THR A 576 35.03 -8.24 33.95
C THR A 576 35.61 -9.26 32.97
N ALA A 577 34.92 -10.36 32.71
CA ALA A 577 35.33 -11.35 31.73
C ALA A 577 35.21 -10.80 30.30
N PHE A 578 34.16 -10.01 30.04
CA PHE A 578 33.99 -9.34 28.73
C PHE A 578 35.11 -8.34 28.47
N GLU A 579 35.41 -7.43 29.39
CA GLU A 579 36.48 -6.44 29.24
C GLU A 579 37.87 -7.09 29.06
N LYS A 580 38.12 -8.22 29.69
CA LYS A 580 39.34 -9.00 29.46
C LYS A 580 39.44 -9.67 28.09
N GLY A 581 38.38 -9.63 27.31
CA GLY A 581 38.30 -10.28 26.01
C GLY A 581 38.15 -11.81 26.10
N GLU A 582 37.53 -12.33 27.15
CA GLU A 582 37.23 -13.75 27.29
C GLU A 582 35.86 -14.12 26.67
N LEU A 583 34.98 -13.15 26.55
CA LEU A 583 33.60 -13.32 26.07
C LEU A 583 33.34 -12.62 24.74
N VAL A 584 32.42 -13.22 23.98
CA VAL A 584 31.86 -12.61 22.74
C VAL A 584 30.35 -12.64 22.79
N VAL A 585 29.73 -11.60 22.27
CA VAL A 585 28.29 -11.54 22.03
C VAL A 585 28.06 -11.64 20.52
N LEU A 586 27.04 -12.38 20.10
CA LEU A 586 26.77 -12.67 18.69
C LEU A 586 25.55 -11.93 18.21
N SER A 587 25.58 -11.52 16.96
CA SER A 587 24.34 -11.20 16.23
C SER A 587 23.52 -12.49 16.10
N ALA A 588 22.44 -12.62 16.90
CA ALA A 588 21.73 -13.89 17.02
C ALA A 588 20.88 -14.22 15.80
N MET A 589 20.91 -15.50 15.43
CA MET A 589 19.83 -16.14 14.67
C MET A 589 19.16 -17.17 15.59
N THR A 590 17.84 -17.25 15.51
CA THR A 590 17.02 -18.19 16.28
C THR A 590 16.34 -19.17 15.33
N ASP A 591 16.07 -20.37 15.86
CA ASP A 591 15.17 -21.32 15.18
C ASP A 591 13.69 -20.87 15.25
N ASP A 592 12.79 -21.63 14.63
CA ASP A 592 11.34 -21.37 14.64
C ASP A 592 10.71 -21.38 16.04
N GLU A 593 11.42 -21.98 17.03
CA GLU A 593 11.01 -22.08 18.43
C GLU A 593 11.57 -20.93 19.29
N GLY A 594 12.41 -20.06 18.69
CA GLY A 594 13.04 -18.93 19.37
C GLY A 594 14.33 -19.27 20.12
N ASN A 595 14.90 -20.46 19.94
CA ASN A 595 16.17 -20.84 20.57
C ASN A 595 17.34 -20.33 19.70
N LEU A 596 18.43 -19.88 20.37
CA LEU A 596 19.64 -19.48 19.67
C LEU A 596 20.25 -20.65 18.89
N LEU A 597 20.67 -20.42 17.65
CA LEU A 597 21.33 -21.42 16.82
C LEU A 597 22.74 -21.73 17.34
N ILE A 598 23.44 -20.73 17.86
CA ILE A 598 24.73 -20.87 18.53
C ILE A 598 24.52 -20.68 20.03
N GLN A 599 24.91 -21.66 20.82
CA GLN A 599 24.59 -21.71 22.25
C GLN A 599 25.61 -20.98 23.12
N PRO A 600 25.19 -20.30 24.20
CA PRO A 600 26.13 -19.77 25.17
C PRO A 600 27.06 -20.86 25.75
N GLY A 601 28.34 -20.50 25.94
CA GLY A 601 29.38 -21.39 26.44
C GLY A 601 30.20 -22.10 25.32
N GLN A 602 29.79 -22.00 24.05
CA GLN A 602 30.60 -22.48 22.92
C GLN A 602 31.80 -21.54 22.69
N ALA A 603 32.90 -22.11 22.15
CA ALA A 603 34.14 -21.38 21.89
C ALA A 603 34.21 -20.99 20.38
N ILE A 604 34.58 -19.76 20.07
CA ILE A 604 34.75 -19.21 18.73
C ILE A 604 36.19 -18.67 18.64
N THR A 605 36.89 -19.01 17.57
CA THR A 605 38.24 -18.48 17.31
C THR A 605 38.20 -17.47 16.19
N VAL A 606 38.71 -16.29 16.46
CA VAL A 606 38.83 -15.15 15.54
C VAL A 606 40.29 -14.97 15.17
N VAL A 607 40.57 -14.76 13.91
CA VAL A 607 41.91 -14.55 13.38
C VAL A 607 42.08 -13.10 12.96
N GLY A 608 42.83 -12.33 13.68
CA GLY A 608 43.19 -10.95 13.35
C GLY A 608 44.62 -10.79 12.85
N GLU A 609 45.00 -9.61 12.46
CA GLU A 609 46.36 -9.29 11.97
C GLU A 609 47.45 -9.62 13.01
N SER A 610 47.14 -9.43 14.30
CA SER A 610 48.06 -9.65 15.40
C SER A 610 48.07 -11.10 15.93
N GLY A 611 47.22 -11.99 15.41
CA GLY A 611 47.16 -13.41 15.79
C GLY A 611 45.73 -13.91 16.04
N GLU A 612 45.63 -15.10 16.62
CA GLU A 612 44.37 -15.79 16.92
C GLU A 612 43.93 -15.53 18.36
N GLN A 613 42.63 -15.37 18.60
CA GLN A 613 42.06 -15.29 19.94
C GLN A 613 40.80 -16.14 20.03
N VAL A 614 40.68 -16.88 21.14
CA VAL A 614 39.49 -17.71 21.44
C VAL A 614 38.56 -16.94 22.37
N PHE A 615 37.30 -16.89 22.01
CA PHE A 615 36.26 -16.28 22.83
C PHE A 615 35.20 -17.32 23.23
N THR A 616 34.61 -17.15 24.39
CA THR A 616 33.45 -17.95 24.82
C THR A 616 32.16 -17.15 24.50
N VAL A 617 31.22 -17.75 23.82
CA VAL A 617 29.92 -17.14 23.58
C VAL A 617 29.20 -16.87 24.89
N ALA A 618 28.94 -15.61 25.17
CA ALA A 618 28.16 -15.18 26.33
C ALA A 618 26.67 -15.29 26.05
N THR A 619 26.22 -14.75 24.97
CA THR A 619 24.85 -14.79 24.49
C THR A 619 24.78 -14.38 23.00
N GLY A 620 23.59 -14.56 22.39
CA GLY A 620 23.25 -13.93 21.14
C GLY A 620 22.08 -12.96 21.34
N PHE A 621 22.04 -11.90 20.60
CA PHE A 621 20.94 -10.95 20.62
C PHE A 621 20.57 -10.46 19.22
N LEU A 622 19.28 -10.17 19.02
CA LEU A 622 18.77 -9.48 17.85
C LEU A 622 18.80 -8.00 18.18
N ASP A 623 19.81 -7.29 17.71
CA ASP A 623 19.89 -5.85 17.85
C ASP A 623 19.52 -5.18 16.52
N ALA A 624 18.39 -4.50 16.52
CA ALA A 624 17.95 -3.71 15.37
C ALA A 624 18.94 -2.57 15.09
N ASP A 625 19.60 -2.03 16.10
CA ASP A 625 20.58 -0.96 15.96
C ASP A 625 21.79 -1.41 15.16
N PHE A 626 22.24 -2.63 15.34
CA PHE A 626 23.36 -3.19 14.57
C PHE A 626 22.99 -3.51 13.12
N GLN A 627 21.72 -3.82 12.87
CA GLN A 627 21.24 -4.12 11.51
C GLN A 627 20.99 -2.86 10.67
N SER A 628 20.61 -1.75 11.27
CA SER A 628 20.22 -0.52 10.54
C SER A 628 21.40 0.31 10.01
N GLY A 629 22.60 0.09 10.51
CA GLY A 629 23.81 0.83 10.09
C GLY A 629 24.69 0.12 9.07
N ARG A 630 24.22 -1.00 8.47
CA ARG A 630 25.03 -1.78 7.54
C ARG A 630 24.68 -1.50 6.09
N GLY A 631 25.69 -1.15 5.32
CA GLY A 631 25.75 -1.61 3.95
C GLY A 631 25.69 -3.16 3.93
N ASN A 632 25.32 -3.75 2.82
CA ASN A 632 25.04 -5.19 2.60
C ASN A 632 26.19 -6.19 2.93
N GLU A 633 27.11 -5.83 3.78
CA GLU A 633 28.28 -6.64 4.09
C GLU A 633 28.03 -7.56 5.30
N ARG A 634 27.13 -8.52 5.12
CA ARG A 634 27.07 -9.65 6.04
C ARG A 634 28.18 -10.62 5.68
N GLY A 635 29.02 -10.97 6.67
CA GLY A 635 29.98 -12.04 6.54
C GLY A 635 29.30 -13.40 6.32
N THR A 636 30.12 -14.41 6.07
CA THR A 636 29.65 -15.80 6.02
C THR A 636 29.34 -16.36 7.41
N ALA A 637 29.95 -15.77 8.45
CA ALA A 637 29.63 -16.03 9.87
C ALA A 637 28.76 -14.93 10.46
N PRO A 638 28.08 -15.17 11.61
CA PRO A 638 27.37 -14.15 12.37
C PRO A 638 28.35 -13.08 12.88
N ASP A 639 27.90 -11.84 12.97
CA ASP A 639 28.74 -10.78 13.48
C ASP A 639 29.07 -10.97 14.97
N LEU A 640 30.27 -10.55 15.34
CA LEU A 640 30.89 -10.74 16.61
C LEU A 640 31.08 -9.39 17.31
N TYR A 641 30.63 -9.29 18.56
CA TYR A 641 30.81 -8.12 19.40
C TYR A 641 31.70 -8.51 20.58
N ILE A 642 32.89 -7.93 20.64
CA ILE A 642 33.92 -8.15 21.64
C ILE A 642 34.23 -6.85 22.37
N SER A 643 35.04 -6.90 23.41
CA SER A 643 35.48 -5.66 24.07
C SER A 643 36.41 -4.87 23.14
N GLU A 644 36.36 -3.52 23.24
CA GLU A 644 37.29 -2.64 22.50
C GLU A 644 38.76 -3.06 22.67
N GLN A 645 39.18 -3.39 23.92
CA GLN A 645 40.53 -3.82 24.21
C GLN A 645 40.91 -5.15 23.48
N ALA A 646 39.95 -6.06 23.35
CA ALA A 646 40.19 -7.30 22.61
C ALA A 646 40.32 -7.05 21.11
N LEU A 647 39.50 -6.12 20.58
CA LEU A 647 39.56 -5.71 19.17
C LEU A 647 40.91 -5.04 18.87
N GLU A 648 41.36 -4.07 19.70
CA GLU A 648 42.65 -3.42 19.55
C GLU A 648 43.81 -4.40 19.56
N LYS A 649 43.74 -5.40 20.41
CA LYS A 649 44.73 -6.45 20.49
C LYS A 649 44.78 -7.33 19.23
N LEU A 650 43.64 -7.60 18.58
CA LEU A 650 43.56 -8.41 17.38
C LEU A 650 43.94 -7.64 16.12
N SER A 651 43.52 -6.36 16.00
CA SER A 651 43.72 -5.53 14.79
C SER A 651 44.91 -4.59 14.87
N GLY A 652 45.41 -4.26 16.08
CA GLY A 652 46.46 -3.27 16.31
C GLY A 652 45.98 -1.81 16.22
N GLU A 653 45.00 -1.49 15.42
CA GLU A 653 44.40 -0.17 15.29
C GLU A 653 42.90 -0.28 15.24
N THR A 654 42.18 0.57 15.99
CA THR A 654 40.73 0.64 16.00
C THR A 654 40.27 2.05 15.70
N LYS A 655 39.06 2.16 15.13
CA LYS A 655 38.40 3.45 14.83
C LYS A 655 36.95 3.40 15.27
N ILE A 656 36.39 4.57 15.59
CA ILE A 656 34.97 4.68 15.89
C ILE A 656 34.19 4.36 14.63
N PHE A 657 33.34 3.34 14.68
CA PHE A 657 32.50 2.89 13.58
C PHE A 657 31.10 3.46 13.68
N ARG A 658 30.58 3.56 14.92
CA ARG A 658 29.23 4.02 15.20
C ARG A 658 29.15 4.70 16.55
N ILE A 659 28.38 5.78 16.62
CA ILE A 659 28.00 6.45 17.87
C ILE A 659 26.48 6.42 17.95
N ALA A 660 25.90 5.79 18.95
CA ALA A 660 24.45 5.69 19.13
C ALA A 660 24.06 6.18 20.52
N PHE A 661 22.92 6.85 20.65
CA PHE A 661 22.43 7.34 21.94
C PHE A 661 20.90 7.56 21.92
N ASP A 662 20.33 7.66 23.12
CA ASP A 662 18.92 7.95 23.32
C ASP A 662 18.74 9.38 23.84
N THR A 663 17.51 9.89 23.76
CA THR A 663 17.16 11.20 24.30
C THR A 663 16.31 11.03 25.57
N ILE A 664 16.57 11.85 26.58
CA ILE A 664 15.81 11.84 27.85
C ILE A 664 14.33 12.11 27.60
N ASP A 665 14.03 12.96 26.61
CA ASP A 665 12.67 13.36 26.25
C ASP A 665 12.65 13.85 24.80
N SER A 666 11.61 13.53 24.04
CA SER A 666 11.43 13.91 22.64
C SER A 666 11.43 15.43 22.36
N SER A 667 11.33 16.26 23.41
CA SER A 667 11.47 17.72 23.28
C SER A 667 12.89 18.16 22.89
N TYR A 668 13.89 17.31 23.14
CA TYR A 668 15.28 17.58 22.76
C TYR A 668 15.62 17.17 21.33
N ASP A 669 14.84 16.25 20.72
CA ASP A 669 15.15 15.60 19.44
C ASP A 669 15.48 16.59 18.32
N LYS A 670 14.65 17.62 18.17
CA LYS A 670 14.86 18.65 17.14
C LYS A 670 16.16 19.42 17.34
N GLY A 671 16.43 19.83 18.59
CA GLY A 671 17.64 20.58 18.92
C GLY A 671 18.91 19.76 18.76
N ILE A 672 18.85 18.48 19.12
CA ILE A 672 19.93 17.52 18.92
C ILE A 672 20.19 17.30 17.43
N MET A 673 19.14 17.10 16.63
CA MET A 673 19.27 16.94 15.18
C MET A 673 19.97 18.14 14.52
N GLU A 674 19.57 19.36 14.86
CA GLU A 674 20.20 20.59 14.35
C GLU A 674 21.70 20.69 14.75
N GLN A 675 22.05 20.26 15.96
CA GLN A 675 23.44 20.22 16.42
C GLN A 675 24.26 19.15 15.71
N LEU A 676 23.69 17.92 15.53
CA LEU A 676 24.34 16.85 14.78
C LEU A 676 24.62 17.25 13.34
N GLN A 677 23.65 17.85 12.65
CA GLN A 677 23.84 18.37 11.29
C GLN A 677 24.94 19.42 11.21
N SER A 678 25.09 20.27 12.25
CA SER A 678 26.17 21.25 12.32
C SER A 678 27.53 20.59 12.53
N ILE A 679 27.62 19.55 13.36
CA ILE A 679 28.88 18.84 13.64
C ILE A 679 29.32 18.04 12.42
N THR A 680 28.39 17.40 11.71
CA THR A 680 28.70 16.58 10.54
C THR A 680 28.81 17.37 9.23
N ALA A 681 28.50 18.66 9.23
CA ALA A 681 28.50 19.50 8.02
C ALA A 681 29.84 19.51 7.26
N SER A 682 30.97 19.28 7.95
CA SER A 682 32.30 19.16 7.34
C SER A 682 32.69 17.77 6.90
N SER A 683 31.84 16.77 7.15
CA SER A 683 32.11 15.35 6.90
C SER A 683 30.90 14.71 6.22
N PRO A 684 30.71 14.95 4.90
CA PRO A 684 29.50 14.52 4.19
C PRO A 684 29.30 12.99 4.14
N GLY A 685 30.37 12.19 4.34
CA GLY A 685 30.29 10.74 4.42
C GLY A 685 29.63 10.19 5.70
N ILE A 686 29.34 11.05 6.70
CA ILE A 686 28.65 10.62 7.93
C ILE A 686 27.12 10.64 7.71
N THR A 687 26.51 9.50 7.93
CA THR A 687 25.04 9.37 7.90
C THR A 687 24.48 9.48 9.32
N ILE A 688 23.54 10.40 9.50
CA ILE A 688 22.76 10.50 10.75
C ILE A 688 21.50 9.67 10.60
N LEU A 689 21.39 8.60 11.37
CA LEU A 689 20.15 7.83 11.51
C LEU A 689 19.35 8.44 12.66
N SER A 690 18.18 8.96 12.38
CA SER A 690 17.36 9.65 13.37
C SER A 690 15.96 9.06 13.42
N ARG A 691 15.59 8.57 14.60
CA ARG A 691 14.21 8.14 14.90
C ARG A 691 13.22 9.29 14.73
N TYR A 692 13.62 10.50 15.09
CA TYR A 692 12.83 11.72 14.93
C TYR A 692 12.50 12.00 13.45
N GLU A 693 13.47 11.93 12.53
CA GLU A 693 13.23 12.12 11.10
C GLU A 693 12.34 11.01 10.54
N LYS A 694 12.62 9.77 10.90
CA LYS A 694 11.78 8.62 10.47
C LYS A 694 10.35 8.71 10.99
N GLN A 695 10.15 9.19 12.22
CA GLN A 695 8.81 9.46 12.75
C GLN A 695 8.09 10.54 11.96
N GLN A 696 8.77 11.64 11.58
CA GLN A 696 8.16 12.70 10.79
C GLN A 696 7.81 12.26 9.38
N GLU A 697 8.70 11.53 8.73
CA GLU A 697 8.46 10.93 7.41
C GLU A 697 7.23 10.02 7.45
N MET A 698 7.19 9.11 8.42
CA MET A 698 6.06 8.20 8.60
C MET A 698 4.77 8.93 8.99
N ALA A 699 4.84 9.98 9.82
CA ALA A 699 3.68 10.79 10.19
C ALA A 699 3.07 11.48 8.96
N GLY A 700 3.88 12.00 8.04
CA GLY A 700 3.45 12.54 6.76
C GLY A 700 2.73 11.49 5.90
N TYR A 701 3.34 10.32 5.73
CA TYR A 701 2.76 9.18 5.02
C TYR A 701 1.40 8.74 5.62
N LEU A 702 1.34 8.61 6.96
CA LEU A 702 0.11 8.22 7.64
C LEU A 702 -0.97 9.29 7.57
N LEU A 703 -0.62 10.59 7.62
CA LEU A 703 -1.58 11.68 7.46
C LEU A 703 -2.27 11.59 6.10
N THR A 704 -1.53 11.37 5.05
CA THR A 704 -2.04 11.20 3.68
C THR A 704 -2.96 10.00 3.58
N SER A 705 -2.52 8.85 4.05
CA SER A 705 -3.32 7.63 4.10
C SER A 705 -4.64 7.85 4.87
N ARG A 706 -4.60 8.61 5.98
CA ARG A 706 -5.78 8.98 6.76
C ARG A 706 -6.74 9.88 5.97
N ILE A 707 -6.23 10.86 5.22
CA ILE A 707 -7.06 11.76 4.41
C ILE A 707 -7.77 10.98 3.30
N ILE A 708 -7.05 10.11 2.57
CA ILE A 708 -7.62 9.28 1.50
C ILE A 708 -8.70 8.35 2.06
N ALA A 709 -8.40 7.64 3.13
CA ALA A 709 -9.35 6.71 3.73
C ALA A 709 -10.54 7.41 4.38
N ALA A 710 -10.36 8.59 4.96
CA ALA A 710 -11.46 9.42 5.46
C ALA A 710 -12.36 9.88 4.32
N GLY A 711 -11.79 10.30 3.19
CA GLY A 711 -12.54 10.65 1.98
C GLY A 711 -13.36 9.49 1.45
N LEU A 712 -12.76 8.33 1.30
CA LEU A 712 -13.44 7.10 0.86
C LEU A 712 -14.56 6.70 1.84
N SER A 713 -14.26 6.70 3.13
CA SER A 713 -15.22 6.38 4.18
C SER A 713 -16.39 7.35 4.23
N ALA A 714 -16.14 8.64 4.00
CA ALA A 714 -17.18 9.67 3.92
C ALA A 714 -18.15 9.41 2.76
N VAL A 715 -17.63 8.99 1.58
CA VAL A 715 -18.48 8.64 0.43
C VAL A 715 -19.38 7.45 0.75
N PHE A 716 -18.86 6.40 1.38
CA PHE A 716 -19.66 5.23 1.78
C PHE A 716 -20.69 5.59 2.85
N LEU A 717 -20.33 6.41 3.81
CA LEU A 717 -21.25 6.90 4.84
C LEU A 717 -22.36 7.73 4.21
N LEU A 718 -22.03 8.61 3.25
CA LEU A 718 -23.02 9.39 2.50
C LEU A 718 -24.03 8.49 1.75
N ILE A 719 -23.57 7.39 1.16
CA ILE A 719 -24.48 6.42 0.51
C ILE A 719 -25.44 5.81 1.53
N GLY A 720 -24.95 5.40 2.70
CA GLY A 720 -25.79 4.88 3.79
C GLY A 720 -26.81 5.90 4.27
N ILE A 721 -26.38 7.14 4.49
CA ILE A 721 -27.22 8.27 4.90
C ILE A 721 -28.27 8.60 3.84
N MET A 722 -27.88 8.70 2.55
CA MET A 722 -28.82 8.99 1.47
C MET A 722 -29.88 7.91 1.33
N ASN A 723 -29.53 6.64 1.54
CA ASN A 723 -30.50 5.56 1.55
C ASN A 723 -31.48 5.67 2.72
N PHE A 724 -31.00 6.02 3.92
CA PHE A 724 -31.86 6.32 5.07
C PHE A 724 -32.78 7.51 4.79
N ILE A 725 -32.22 8.64 4.31
CA ILE A 725 -33.02 9.85 3.97
C ILE A 725 -34.13 9.49 3.00
N ASN A 726 -33.81 8.81 1.91
CA ASN A 726 -34.79 8.40 0.93
C ASN A 726 -35.90 7.52 1.51
N THR A 727 -35.53 6.52 2.32
CA THR A 727 -36.49 5.62 2.98
C THR A 727 -37.40 6.40 3.92
N MET A 728 -36.90 7.31 4.73
CA MET A 728 -37.67 8.11 5.67
C MET A 728 -38.57 9.11 4.95
N VAL A 729 -38.07 9.82 3.93
CA VAL A 729 -38.87 10.74 3.12
C VAL A 729 -40.06 10.01 2.49
N VAL A 730 -39.82 8.82 1.92
CA VAL A 730 -40.91 8.02 1.34
C VAL A 730 -41.87 7.51 2.42
N SER A 731 -41.34 6.97 3.54
CA SER A 731 -42.16 6.47 4.66
C SER A 731 -43.10 7.54 5.23
N VAL A 732 -42.59 8.73 5.47
CA VAL A 732 -43.39 9.87 5.98
C VAL A 732 -44.42 10.34 4.95
N ASN A 733 -44.05 10.39 3.66
CA ASN A 733 -44.94 10.79 2.58
C ASN A 733 -46.05 9.80 2.31
N THR A 734 -45.83 8.50 2.41
CA THR A 734 -46.88 7.47 2.21
C THR A 734 -47.85 7.44 3.37
N ARG A 735 -47.46 7.87 4.53
CA ARG A 735 -48.27 7.90 5.76
C ARG A 735 -48.99 9.24 5.98
N LYS A 736 -49.02 10.14 4.99
CA LYS A 736 -49.68 11.45 5.11
C LYS A 736 -51.14 11.36 5.53
N HIS A 737 -51.90 10.43 4.90
CA HIS A 737 -53.30 10.20 5.21
C HIS A 737 -53.50 9.63 6.61
N GLU A 738 -52.63 8.68 7.03
CA GLU A 738 -52.61 8.11 8.39
C GLU A 738 -52.37 9.21 9.45
N PHE A 739 -51.40 10.11 9.19
CA PHE A 739 -51.16 11.25 10.09
C PHE A 739 -52.34 12.23 10.15
N ALA A 740 -53.00 12.48 9.01
CA ALA A 740 -54.20 13.32 8.96
C ALA A 740 -55.34 12.66 9.76
N THR A 741 -55.53 11.37 9.66
CA THR A 741 -56.52 10.59 10.44
C THR A 741 -56.21 10.65 11.94
N LEU A 742 -54.95 10.47 12.33
CA LEU A 742 -54.54 10.57 13.72
C LEU A 742 -54.73 11.98 14.29
N GLU A 743 -54.43 13.03 13.51
CA GLU A 743 -54.74 14.41 13.87
C GLU A 743 -56.27 14.65 14.03
N SER A 744 -57.13 14.03 13.17
CA SER A 744 -58.59 14.12 13.26
C SER A 744 -59.16 13.43 14.51
N ILE A 745 -58.52 12.39 15.02
CA ILE A 745 -58.87 11.67 16.26
C ILE A 745 -58.36 12.41 17.53
N GLY A 746 -57.58 13.51 17.34
CA GLY A 746 -57.11 14.34 18.45
C GLY A 746 -55.63 14.19 18.79
N MET A 747 -54.84 13.48 18.00
CA MET A 747 -53.37 13.43 18.18
C MET A 747 -52.72 14.74 17.77
N THR A 748 -51.93 15.32 18.64
CA THR A 748 -51.29 16.61 18.36
C THR A 748 -50.10 16.47 17.42
N LYS A 749 -49.80 17.50 16.62
CA LYS A 749 -48.62 17.55 15.73
C LYS A 749 -47.30 17.28 16.50
N LYS A 750 -47.23 17.69 17.78
CA LYS A 750 -46.09 17.44 18.67
C LYS A 750 -45.93 15.94 18.99
N GLN A 751 -47.05 15.25 19.21
CA GLN A 751 -47.04 13.80 19.45
C GLN A 751 -46.60 13.00 18.20
N ILE A 752 -47.09 13.35 17.01
CA ILE A 752 -46.69 12.73 15.75
C ILE A 752 -45.19 12.97 15.52
N ARG A 753 -44.71 14.18 15.72
CA ARG A 753 -43.27 14.49 15.64
C ARG A 753 -42.45 13.63 16.60
N ASN A 754 -42.92 13.46 17.83
CA ASN A 754 -42.24 12.61 18.80
C ASN A 754 -42.20 11.14 18.39
N VAL A 755 -43.24 10.59 17.75
CA VAL A 755 -43.22 9.24 17.16
C VAL A 755 -42.11 9.14 16.08
N LEU A 756 -42.03 10.13 15.18
CA LEU A 756 -41.04 10.18 14.11
C LEU A 756 -39.60 10.32 14.65
N LEU A 757 -39.41 11.09 15.71
CA LEU A 757 -38.13 11.18 16.42
C LEU A 757 -37.72 9.81 16.99
N TRP A 758 -38.68 9.10 17.64
CA TRP A 758 -38.40 7.75 18.13
C TRP A 758 -38.11 6.76 17.00
N GLU A 759 -38.76 6.87 15.84
CA GLU A 759 -38.38 6.06 14.66
C GLU A 759 -36.91 6.32 14.27
N GLY A 760 -36.47 7.59 14.22
CA GLY A 760 -35.06 7.96 13.97
C GLY A 760 -34.08 7.37 14.99
N VAL A 761 -34.43 7.49 16.30
CA VAL A 761 -33.63 6.90 17.39
C VAL A 761 -33.49 5.37 17.24
N TYR A 762 -34.56 4.67 16.90
CA TYR A 762 -34.49 3.22 16.69
C TYR A 762 -33.62 2.84 15.50
N TYR A 763 -33.71 3.55 14.37
CA TYR A 763 -32.82 3.31 13.23
C TYR A 763 -31.36 3.50 13.61
N TRP A 764 -31.05 4.57 14.30
CA TRP A 764 -29.71 4.84 14.82
C TRP A 764 -29.23 3.75 15.78
N SER A 765 -30.02 3.47 16.85
CA SER A 765 -29.63 2.52 17.90
C SER A 765 -29.42 1.10 17.36
N ILE A 766 -30.30 0.61 16.48
CA ILE A 766 -30.17 -0.74 15.90
C ILE A 766 -28.95 -0.79 14.97
N SER A 767 -28.71 0.23 14.16
CA SER A 767 -27.56 0.26 13.25
C SER A 767 -26.23 0.30 14.01
N PHE A 768 -26.14 1.08 15.08
CA PHE A 768 -24.93 1.11 15.93
C PHE A 768 -24.77 -0.14 16.81
N LEU A 769 -25.86 -0.77 17.24
CA LEU A 769 -25.80 -2.08 17.90
C LEU A 769 -25.27 -3.16 16.94
N LEU A 770 -25.71 -3.16 15.69
CA LEU A 770 -25.19 -4.06 14.64
C LEU A 770 -23.72 -3.77 14.36
N LEU A 771 -23.30 -2.49 14.36
CA LEU A 771 -21.90 -2.12 14.19
C LEU A 771 -21.06 -2.60 15.35
N ALA A 772 -21.51 -2.40 16.60
CA ALA A 772 -20.79 -2.80 17.81
C ALA A 772 -20.68 -4.34 17.96
N THR A 773 -21.60 -5.10 17.38
CA THR A 773 -21.60 -6.58 17.47
C THR A 773 -21.03 -7.19 16.20
N LEU A 774 -21.82 -7.21 15.12
CA LEU A 774 -21.44 -7.81 13.85
C LEU A 774 -20.29 -7.06 13.17
N GLY A 775 -20.27 -5.72 13.28
CA GLY A 775 -19.19 -4.90 12.71
C GLY A 775 -17.83 -5.23 13.33
N THR A 776 -17.78 -5.30 14.66
CA THR A 776 -16.56 -5.70 15.39
C THR A 776 -16.15 -7.14 15.08
N ALA A 777 -17.11 -8.06 14.99
CA ALA A 777 -16.86 -9.46 14.61
C ALA A 777 -16.26 -9.60 13.19
N ILE A 778 -16.55 -8.69 12.29
CA ILE A 778 -15.96 -8.64 10.94
C ILE A 778 -14.62 -7.90 10.97
N TYR A 779 -14.49 -6.86 11.78
CA TYR A 779 -13.25 -6.06 11.87
C TYR A 779 -12.07 -6.87 12.42
N ILE A 780 -12.27 -7.68 13.46
CA ILE A 780 -11.19 -8.46 14.11
C ILE A 780 -10.42 -9.37 13.13
N PRO A 781 -11.06 -10.24 12.31
CA PRO A 781 -10.33 -11.07 11.36
C PRO A 781 -9.67 -10.26 10.24
N ILE A 782 -10.25 -9.14 9.81
CA ILE A 782 -9.63 -8.23 8.82
C ILE A 782 -8.37 -7.63 9.42
N TYR A 783 -8.42 -7.14 10.66
CA TYR A 783 -7.24 -6.64 11.38
C TYR A 783 -6.17 -7.72 11.55
N SER A 784 -6.56 -8.95 11.91
CA SER A 784 -5.62 -10.07 12.06
C SER A 784 -4.90 -10.42 10.75
N ALA A 785 -5.61 -10.36 9.61
CA ALA A 785 -5.00 -10.52 8.30
C ALA A 785 -4.06 -9.34 7.96
N PHE A 786 -4.46 -8.12 8.27
CA PHE A 786 -3.67 -6.91 8.05
C PHE A 786 -2.37 -6.92 8.87
N ARG A 787 -2.43 -7.35 10.15
CA ARG A 787 -1.25 -7.45 11.01
C ARG A 787 -0.19 -8.43 10.48
N ARG A 788 -0.58 -9.48 9.74
CA ARG A 788 0.37 -10.39 9.10
C ARG A 788 1.15 -9.74 7.97
N MET A 789 0.56 -8.72 7.33
CA MET A 789 1.20 -7.94 6.25
C MET A 789 1.97 -6.75 6.80
N VAL A 790 1.53 -6.21 7.94
CA VAL A 790 2.07 -5.03 8.60
C VAL A 790 2.33 -5.38 10.07
N PRO A 791 3.49 -5.99 10.41
CA PRO A 791 3.78 -6.52 11.75
C PRO A 791 3.71 -5.47 12.86
N TYR A 792 4.05 -4.22 12.55
CA TYR A 792 4.03 -3.10 13.51
C TYR A 792 2.62 -2.53 13.79
N ALA A 793 1.57 -3.03 13.14
CA ALA A 793 0.22 -2.59 13.41
C ALA A 793 -0.25 -3.05 14.79
N ALA A 794 -0.56 -2.11 15.67
CA ALA A 794 -1.13 -2.36 17.00
C ALA A 794 -2.66 -2.29 16.95
N PHE A 795 -3.36 -3.18 17.68
CA PHE A 795 -4.83 -3.15 17.69
C PHE A 795 -5.35 -1.86 18.32
N HIS A 796 -6.02 -1.07 17.52
CA HIS A 796 -6.69 0.15 17.97
C HIS A 796 -8.14 0.19 17.50
N TYR A 797 -9.08 0.31 18.45
CA TYR A 797 -10.49 0.46 18.11
C TYR A 797 -10.82 1.96 18.01
N PRO A 798 -11.32 2.48 16.86
CA PRO A 798 -11.44 3.92 16.60
C PRO A 798 -12.66 4.53 17.31
N VAL A 799 -12.70 4.50 18.64
CA VAL A 799 -13.86 4.92 19.46
C VAL A 799 -14.24 6.37 19.21
N ILE A 800 -13.28 7.29 19.19
CA ILE A 800 -13.53 8.73 19.01
C ILE A 800 -14.13 8.99 17.63
N SER A 801 -13.56 8.43 16.57
CA SER A 801 -14.09 8.58 15.21
C SER A 801 -15.50 8.01 15.06
N LEU A 802 -15.77 6.87 15.71
CA LEU A 802 -17.10 6.26 15.73
C LEU A 802 -18.12 7.12 16.50
N LEU A 803 -17.73 7.77 17.60
CA LEU A 803 -18.62 8.69 18.33
C LEU A 803 -18.99 9.90 17.50
N VAL A 804 -18.03 10.48 16.75
CA VAL A 804 -18.30 11.60 15.83
C VAL A 804 -19.30 11.17 14.75
N VAL A 805 -19.07 10.03 14.10
CA VAL A 805 -19.98 9.49 13.09
C VAL A 805 -21.33 9.15 13.69
N ALA A 806 -21.37 8.61 14.91
CA ALA A 806 -22.62 8.33 15.63
C ALA A 806 -23.44 9.59 15.83
N ALA A 807 -22.81 10.70 16.22
CA ALA A 807 -23.47 11.98 16.39
C ALA A 807 -24.03 12.54 15.07
N ILE A 808 -23.24 12.47 13.98
CA ILE A 808 -23.66 12.91 12.64
C ILE A 808 -24.87 12.08 12.16
N VAL A 809 -24.79 10.76 12.25
CA VAL A 809 -25.87 9.86 11.82
C VAL A 809 -27.12 10.05 12.67
N LEU A 810 -26.97 10.25 14.00
CA LEU A 810 -28.09 10.56 14.88
C LEU A 810 -28.80 11.85 14.45
N LEU A 811 -28.05 12.91 14.19
CA LEU A 811 -28.59 14.18 13.72
C LEU A 811 -29.40 13.99 12.44
N VAL A 812 -28.88 13.25 11.46
CA VAL A 812 -29.59 12.95 10.20
C VAL A 812 -30.84 12.11 10.48
N CYS A 813 -30.74 11.09 11.35
CA CYS A 813 -31.86 10.23 11.70
C CYS A 813 -33.01 10.99 12.41
N LEU A 814 -32.69 12.03 13.17
CA LEU A 814 -33.69 12.87 13.83
C LEU A 814 -34.24 13.96 12.91
N ALA A 815 -33.38 14.62 12.14
CA ALA A 815 -33.75 15.75 11.30
C ALA A 815 -34.62 15.33 10.09
N THR A 816 -34.27 14.25 9.40
CA THR A 816 -34.93 13.85 8.15
C THR A 816 -36.44 13.63 8.28
N PRO A 817 -36.93 12.78 9.22
CA PRO A 817 -38.37 12.54 9.35
C PRO A 817 -39.13 13.79 9.82
N VAL A 818 -38.52 14.61 10.68
CA VAL A 818 -39.12 15.84 11.18
C VAL A 818 -39.27 16.87 10.07
N ILE A 819 -38.21 17.14 9.30
CA ILE A 819 -38.23 18.08 8.18
C ILE A 819 -39.28 17.67 7.15
N THR A 820 -39.30 16.38 6.79
CA THR A 820 -40.27 15.83 5.83
C THR A 820 -41.71 15.99 6.34
N PHE A 821 -41.96 15.71 7.61
CA PHE A 821 -43.25 15.89 8.22
C PHE A 821 -43.65 17.38 8.23
N MET A 822 -42.78 18.28 8.63
CA MET A 822 -43.05 19.71 8.65
C MET A 822 -43.39 20.28 7.26
N GLN A 823 -42.77 19.78 6.20
CA GLN A 823 -43.14 20.16 4.83
C GLN A 823 -44.54 19.71 4.46
N ASN A 824 -44.98 18.57 4.95
CA ASN A 824 -46.30 17.99 4.68
C ASN A 824 -47.41 18.69 5.49
N VAL A 825 -47.11 19.19 6.70
CA VAL A 825 -48.11 19.88 7.59
C VAL A 825 -48.49 21.28 7.14
N LYS A 826 -47.79 21.85 6.13
CA LYS A 826 -48.19 23.12 5.49
C LYS A 826 -49.55 23.02 4.78
N GLN A 827 -50.05 21.81 4.45
CA GLN A 827 -51.37 21.57 3.88
C GLN A 827 -52.39 21.33 5.02
N SER A 828 -53.64 21.80 4.82
CA SER A 828 -54.70 21.58 5.83
C SER A 828 -55.03 20.09 6.02
N VAL A 829 -55.55 19.68 7.17
CA VAL A 829 -55.94 18.29 7.46
C VAL A 829 -56.98 17.81 6.44
N VAL A 830 -57.94 18.66 6.05
CA VAL A 830 -58.99 18.36 5.06
C VAL A 830 -58.37 18.11 3.67
N GLU A 831 -57.39 18.92 3.28
CA GLU A 831 -56.70 18.74 2.01
C GLU A 831 -55.89 17.42 1.98
N ARG A 832 -55.21 17.04 3.08
CA ARG A 832 -54.47 15.82 3.20
C ARG A 832 -55.35 14.56 3.24
N LEU A 833 -56.58 14.67 3.76
CA LEU A 833 -57.56 13.59 3.72
C LEU A 833 -58.22 13.44 2.33
N ARG A 834 -58.26 14.50 1.52
CA ARG A 834 -58.88 14.54 0.17
C ARG A 834 -57.93 14.14 -0.94
N GLN A 835 -56.63 14.13 -0.70
CA GLN A 835 -55.62 13.65 -1.65
C GLN A 835 -55.51 12.11 -1.61
N ASN A 836 -56.39 11.43 -2.38
CA ASN A 836 -56.34 10.00 -2.68
C ASN A 836 -55.61 9.79 -3.98
#